data_6a0e760698b460959b7cdf902bc70bbd
#
_entry.id   6a0e760698b460959b7cdf902bc70bbd
#
_cell.length_a   1.000
_cell.length_b   1.000
_cell.length_c   1.000
_cell.angle_alpha   90.00
_cell.angle_beta   90.00
_cell.angle_gamma   90.00
#
_symmetry.space_group_name_H-M   'P 1'
#
loop_
_entity.id
_entity.type
_entity.pdbx_description
1 polymer ?
#
loop_
_entity_poly.entity_id
_entity_poly.type
_entity_poly.pdbx_seq_one_letter_code
_entity_poly.pdbx_strand_id
1 'polypeptide(L)'
;MIRKKRMSKGIAKILSGLLVFGMVAGVVPAVPHGTLQVQAANEHSHPVCGSSCTDDSSHTNLEFAKLTGSEDTLKIGETTIQSTDNNLELPAGCYYLSDSFEPSYSIIVKGDVKICLNGHNINMKSAGNVFEVDKGGTLTLTDCKGSSSISHSDVEWGRGVLVSNGTFNMYGSKICNNKCASKYQANGAGVEVDKGTFNMHGGEISGNEVSSMGGAVSSLDTFNMYGGSITGNTAQYFGGGVSVYKGTFNMFDGTISGNKVTSATMQSHGGGGVWVHTTGTFCMKGGSITGNTAYPYYNYNYNKANGGGVYCRGRLELSGSPVIEGNKLTTGESNNLVSSNTNITGTLNSDAKIYVYMKDTSTQDQTLATVDPSVSSFDAKNIFYCDNANFVADFDAANKKIKWTTHTHDWGAWTSNGDGTHTRICLSDTSHTETADCSGGTATCQSKAVCTICGGEYGDFASHNFDVSSWGYKGADGHAHVCKTAGCTATDTVIAHIPGPAATEDAAQICTECGYEIVPALNHEHNWGAWTSNGDGTHTRICASNSSHKQTEKCSGGTATDKDRAICSICNAPYGETNAGSNPAPTPTPTPEPTPTPTPNPAPEATTPTPDPAPATSTPAASTTTAPASSAAAAPAQVTYDILDGAGSSWTQNTDGSLAIRGSGEISKFREVKVDGVTVDPVNYTVTEGSTIITFKPEYLKSLSAGNHSFELVWTDGTAATNFTVAENTDQSAKSPKTGEDFSMALCTALLMVSCAGLAGMFVRRKKGSLR
;
A
#
# COMPACT_ATOMS: atom_id res chain seq x y z
N MET A 1 -53.18 -62.88 15.51
CA MET A 1 -52.64 -64.05 16.31
C MET A 1 -51.12 -63.83 16.28
N ILE A 2 -50.53 -63.31 17.40
CA ILE A 2 -49.74 -64.05 18.43
C ILE A 2 -48.44 -64.63 17.84
N ARG A 3 -47.21 -64.30 18.25
CA ARG A 3 -46.50 -63.84 19.47
C ARG A 3 -45.07 -63.39 19.07
N LYS A 4 -44.52 -62.29 19.49
CA LYS A 4 -43.61 -62.02 20.61
C LYS A 4 -42.57 -63.14 20.97
N LYS A 5 -41.25 -62.71 20.87
CA LYS A 5 -40.21 -62.82 21.94
C LYS A 5 -38.88 -62.35 21.31
N ARG A 6 -38.24 -61.35 21.68
CA ARG A 6 -37.52 -60.83 22.87
C ARG A 6 -36.28 -61.62 23.29
N MET A 7 -35.22 -60.88 23.47
CA MET A 7 -34.03 -60.99 24.35
C MET A 7 -32.83 -61.76 23.76
N SER A 8 -31.59 -61.47 24.07
CA SER A 8 -30.91 -60.45 24.90
C SER A 8 -29.40 -60.50 24.69
N LYS A 9 -28.73 -59.42 24.84
CA LYS A 9 -27.42 -59.17 25.49
C LYS A 9 -26.30 -60.19 25.55
N GLY A 10 -25.09 -59.78 25.34
CA GLY A 10 -23.86 -60.25 25.96
C GLY A 10 -22.66 -59.93 25.06
N ILE A 11 -21.97 -58.91 25.27
CA ILE A 11 -20.83 -58.62 26.13
C ILE A 11 -19.54 -59.35 25.72
N ALA A 12 -18.62 -58.59 25.23
CA ALA A 12 -17.23 -58.42 25.66
C ALA A 12 -16.12 -59.38 25.26
N LYS A 13 -15.12 -58.76 24.76
CA LYS A 13 -13.69 -58.80 25.15
C LYS A 13 -12.71 -59.71 24.43
N ILE A 14 -11.74 -59.06 23.81
CA ILE A 14 -10.25 -59.11 23.99
C ILE A 14 -9.57 -60.43 23.51
N LEU A 15 -8.62 -60.33 22.61
CA LEU A 15 -7.16 -60.45 22.76
C LEU A 15 -6.46 -60.58 21.40
N SER A 16 -5.58 -59.68 21.13
CA SER A 16 -4.15 -59.80 20.83
C SER A 16 -3.57 -61.18 20.44
N GLY A 17 -2.73 -61.16 19.44
CA GLY A 17 -1.67 -62.15 19.24
C GLY A 17 -1.29 -62.27 17.77
N LEU A 18 -0.37 -61.59 17.35
CA LEU A 18 1.04 -61.88 17.04
C LEU A 18 1.29 -63.14 16.19
N LEU A 19 1.92 -62.88 15.08
CA LEU A 19 3.12 -63.49 14.48
C LEU A 19 2.99 -64.72 13.55
N VAL A 20 3.77 -64.58 12.51
CA VAL A 20 4.84 -65.39 11.92
C VAL A 20 4.59 -65.98 10.53
N PHE A 21 5.43 -65.50 9.64
CA PHE A 21 6.05 -66.09 8.46
C PHE A 21 5.62 -67.53 8.01
N GLY A 22 5.36 -67.62 6.72
CA GLY A 22 5.38 -68.84 5.99
C GLY A 22 5.37 -68.65 4.49
N MET A 23 6.56 -68.63 3.86
CA MET A 23 6.69 -68.84 2.40
C MET A 23 6.21 -70.27 2.04
N VAL A 24 5.29 -70.35 1.09
CA VAL A 24 5.21 -71.54 0.22
C VAL A 24 4.79 -71.04 -1.18
N ALA A 25 5.61 -71.40 -2.13
CA ALA A 25 5.36 -71.27 -3.55
C ALA A 25 4.25 -72.24 -4.01
N GLY A 26 3.37 -71.78 -4.89
CA GLY A 26 2.42 -72.68 -5.53
C GLY A 26 1.41 -72.01 -6.45
N VAL A 27 1.74 -72.00 -7.74
CA VAL A 27 0.87 -72.11 -8.93
C VAL A 27 -0.36 -71.23 -9.09
N VAL A 28 -0.27 -70.37 -10.12
CA VAL A 28 -1.30 -69.54 -10.74
C VAL A 28 -2.41 -70.39 -11.37
N PRO A 29 -3.68 -69.95 -11.33
CA PRO A 29 -4.40 -69.86 -12.60
C PRO A 29 -4.81 -68.41 -12.94
N ALA A 30 -4.68 -68.10 -14.20
CA ALA A 30 -5.02 -66.85 -14.84
C ALA A 30 -6.50 -66.50 -14.69
N VAL A 31 -6.77 -65.21 -14.30
CA VAL A 31 -8.04 -64.55 -14.53
C VAL A 31 -7.74 -63.23 -15.23
N PRO A 32 -8.36 -62.96 -16.37
CA PRO A 32 -8.06 -61.76 -17.17
C PRO A 32 -8.97 -60.62 -16.72
N HIS A 33 -8.42 -59.69 -16.01
CA HIS A 33 -8.84 -58.27 -16.03
C HIS A 33 -7.68 -57.47 -15.50
N GLY A 34 -6.96 -56.80 -16.41
CA GLY A 34 -5.77 -56.07 -16.11
C GLY A 34 -6.03 -54.89 -15.18
N THR A 35 -5.55 -55.01 -13.97
CA THR A 35 -5.14 -53.84 -13.20
C THR A 35 -3.79 -53.43 -13.75
N LEU A 36 -3.78 -52.34 -14.49
CA LEU A 36 -2.53 -51.68 -14.89
C LEU A 36 -1.79 -51.26 -13.60
N GLN A 37 -0.88 -52.07 -13.11
CA GLN A 37 0.16 -51.60 -12.22
C GLN A 37 1.16 -50.82 -13.04
N VAL A 38 0.98 -49.52 -13.08
CA VAL A 38 2.01 -48.61 -13.58
C VAL A 38 3.05 -48.50 -12.48
N GLN A 39 4.13 -49.24 -12.60
CA GLN A 39 5.35 -49.06 -11.82
C GLN A 39 6.11 -47.89 -12.47
N ALA A 40 5.64 -46.65 -12.23
CA ALA A 40 6.43 -45.47 -12.52
C ALA A 40 7.37 -45.25 -11.32
N ALA A 41 8.62 -44.97 -11.60
CA ALA A 41 9.56 -44.54 -10.59
C ALA A 41 8.97 -43.34 -9.81
N ASN A 42 9.02 -43.40 -8.48
CA ASN A 42 8.43 -42.43 -7.55
C ASN A 42 9.14 -41.08 -7.65
N GLU A 43 8.82 -40.29 -8.67
CA GLU A 43 9.43 -38.96 -8.88
C GLU A 43 8.70 -37.86 -8.06
N HIS A 44 7.51 -38.13 -7.51
CA HIS A 44 6.70 -37.14 -6.83
C HIS A 44 5.89 -37.77 -5.69
N SER A 45 6.19 -37.38 -4.47
CA SER A 45 5.53 -37.88 -3.28
C SER A 45 5.44 -36.81 -2.19
N HIS A 46 4.27 -36.50 -1.68
CA HIS A 46 4.04 -35.59 -0.58
C HIS A 46 2.67 -35.83 0.06
N PRO A 47 2.43 -35.35 1.29
CA PRO A 47 1.09 -35.38 1.89
C PRO A 47 0.16 -34.39 1.20
N VAL A 48 -1.14 -34.62 1.26
CA VAL A 48 -2.18 -33.67 0.86
C VAL A 48 -2.77 -33.08 2.12
N CYS A 49 -2.40 -31.85 2.41
CA CYS A 49 -2.89 -31.10 3.57
C CYS A 49 -3.03 -29.61 3.23
N GLY A 50 -3.87 -28.91 4.00
CA GLY A 50 -4.08 -27.46 3.84
C GLY A 50 -3.08 -26.63 4.64
N SER A 51 -3.05 -25.33 4.37
CA SER A 51 -2.21 -24.37 5.08
C SER A 51 -2.47 -24.27 6.59
N SER A 52 -3.63 -24.74 7.05
CA SER A 52 -4.01 -24.81 8.47
C SER A 52 -3.61 -26.12 9.16
N CYS A 53 -2.93 -27.03 8.46
CA CYS A 53 -2.51 -28.28 9.03
C CYS A 53 -1.24 -28.11 9.86
N THR A 54 -1.35 -28.30 11.16
CA THR A 54 -0.26 -28.13 12.13
C THR A 54 0.38 -29.44 12.60
N ASP A 55 -0.13 -30.61 12.14
CA ASP A 55 0.36 -31.92 12.57
C ASP A 55 1.03 -32.70 11.45
N ASP A 56 2.33 -32.46 11.28
CA ASP A 56 3.20 -33.16 10.31
C ASP A 56 3.39 -34.66 10.61
N SER A 57 3.09 -35.09 11.83
CA SER A 57 3.40 -36.45 12.27
C SER A 57 2.37 -37.53 11.82
N SER A 58 1.19 -37.11 11.39
CA SER A 58 0.08 -37.98 11.01
C SER A 58 -0.14 -38.12 9.50
N HIS A 59 0.59 -37.40 8.67
CA HIS A 59 0.37 -37.38 7.22
C HIS A 59 1.09 -38.51 6.51
N THR A 60 0.32 -39.28 5.75
CA THR A 60 0.88 -40.29 4.84
C THR A 60 1.24 -39.64 3.51
N ASN A 61 2.49 -39.74 3.08
CA ASN A 61 2.89 -39.35 1.73
C ASN A 61 2.13 -40.21 0.71
N LEU A 62 1.53 -39.52 -0.26
CA LEU A 62 0.92 -40.16 -1.42
C LEU A 62 1.91 -40.14 -2.57
N GLU A 63 1.94 -41.21 -3.34
CA GLU A 63 2.71 -41.32 -4.57
C GLU A 63 1.84 -40.91 -5.73
N PHE A 64 2.37 -40.00 -6.58
CA PHE A 64 1.65 -39.43 -7.69
C PHE A 64 2.25 -39.94 -9.01
N ALA A 65 1.39 -40.45 -9.89
CA ALA A 65 1.77 -40.80 -11.27
C ALA A 65 1.88 -39.56 -12.14
N LYS A 66 2.80 -39.55 -13.09
CA LYS A 66 2.99 -38.47 -14.04
C LYS A 66 1.77 -38.30 -14.94
N LEU A 67 1.22 -37.09 -14.99
CA LEU A 67 0.15 -36.66 -15.86
C LEU A 67 0.64 -35.56 -16.80
N THR A 68 0.43 -35.77 -18.10
CA THR A 68 0.60 -34.74 -19.14
C THR A 68 -0.70 -34.59 -19.91
N GLY A 69 -0.88 -33.48 -20.57
CA GLY A 69 -2.07 -33.20 -21.37
C GLY A 69 -1.75 -32.47 -22.67
N SER A 70 -2.69 -32.57 -23.59
CA SER A 70 -2.75 -31.76 -24.81
C SER A 70 -4.17 -31.28 -25.03
N GLU A 71 -4.47 -30.74 -26.20
CA GLU A 71 -5.82 -30.24 -26.52
C GLU A 71 -6.91 -31.32 -26.37
N ASP A 72 -6.61 -32.57 -26.85
CA ASP A 72 -7.60 -33.63 -27.00
C ASP A 72 -7.30 -34.90 -26.17
N THR A 73 -6.18 -34.92 -25.47
CA THR A 73 -5.72 -36.13 -24.79
C THR A 73 -5.13 -35.82 -23.42
N LEU A 74 -5.25 -36.80 -22.52
CA LEU A 74 -4.46 -36.92 -21.31
C LEU A 74 -3.54 -38.13 -21.40
N LYS A 75 -2.36 -38.07 -20.80
CA LYS A 75 -1.43 -39.21 -20.70
C LYS A 75 -1.06 -39.44 -19.24
N ILE A 76 -1.20 -40.70 -18.82
CA ILE A 76 -0.76 -41.19 -17.52
C ILE A 76 0.39 -42.18 -17.78
N GLY A 77 1.64 -41.71 -17.57
CA GLY A 77 2.82 -42.41 -18.03
C GLY A 77 2.76 -42.64 -19.55
N GLU A 78 2.76 -43.87 -20.00
CA GLU A 78 2.67 -44.24 -21.43
C GLU A 78 1.21 -44.43 -21.92
N THR A 79 0.22 -44.42 -21.03
CA THR A 79 -1.18 -44.64 -21.38
C THR A 79 -1.84 -43.32 -21.82
N THR A 80 -2.38 -43.30 -23.04
CA THR A 80 -3.11 -42.14 -23.59
C THR A 80 -4.61 -42.34 -23.39
N ILE A 81 -5.24 -41.33 -22.82
CA ILE A 81 -6.69 -41.16 -22.69
C ILE A 81 -7.14 -40.21 -23.80
N GLN A 82 -7.95 -40.71 -24.71
CA GLN A 82 -8.57 -39.90 -25.79
C GLN A 82 -9.87 -39.30 -25.31
N SER A 83 -10.25 -38.16 -25.87
CA SER A 83 -11.56 -37.59 -25.62
C SER A 83 -12.68 -38.51 -26.17
N THR A 84 -13.73 -38.66 -25.37
CA THR A 84 -14.98 -39.33 -25.77
C THR A 84 -16.14 -38.36 -25.52
N ASP A 85 -17.04 -38.22 -26.50
CA ASP A 85 -18.18 -37.30 -26.40
C ASP A 85 -17.79 -35.87 -25.95
N ASN A 86 -16.67 -35.36 -26.43
CA ASN A 86 -16.09 -34.08 -26.06
C ASN A 86 -15.72 -33.95 -24.57
N ASN A 87 -15.32 -35.04 -23.92
CA ASN A 87 -14.90 -35.09 -22.53
C ASN A 87 -13.62 -35.93 -22.39
N LEU A 88 -12.76 -35.56 -21.43
CA LEU A 88 -11.58 -36.29 -21.01
C LEU A 88 -11.84 -36.93 -19.65
N GLU A 89 -12.25 -38.20 -19.63
CA GLU A 89 -12.53 -38.89 -18.36
C GLU A 89 -11.22 -39.35 -17.69
N LEU A 90 -10.88 -38.71 -16.53
CA LEU A 90 -9.68 -39.06 -15.77
C LEU A 90 -10.01 -40.20 -14.80
N PRO A 91 -9.31 -41.34 -14.91
CA PRO A 91 -9.49 -42.47 -13.97
C PRO A 91 -9.16 -42.07 -12.51
N ALA A 92 -9.70 -42.84 -11.55
CA ALA A 92 -9.32 -42.66 -10.15
C ALA A 92 -7.81 -42.92 -9.95
N GLY A 93 -7.18 -42.04 -9.17
CA GLY A 93 -5.74 -42.12 -8.91
C GLY A 93 -5.15 -40.83 -8.38
N CYS A 94 -3.84 -40.85 -8.11
CA CYS A 94 -3.07 -39.69 -7.71
C CYS A 94 -2.13 -39.31 -8.86
N TYR A 95 -2.17 -38.03 -9.27
CA TYR A 95 -1.46 -37.52 -10.44
C TYR A 95 -0.71 -36.23 -10.14
N TYR A 96 0.47 -36.04 -10.72
CA TYR A 96 1.15 -34.76 -10.73
C TYR A 96 1.36 -34.24 -12.15
N LEU A 97 1.23 -32.96 -12.36
CA LEU A 97 1.55 -32.35 -13.65
C LEU A 97 3.07 -32.23 -13.80
N SER A 98 3.57 -32.66 -14.94
CA SER A 98 4.98 -32.42 -15.32
C SER A 98 5.14 -31.21 -16.22
N ASP A 99 4.06 -30.75 -16.86
CA ASP A 99 4.03 -29.63 -17.77
C ASP A 99 2.64 -28.97 -17.73
N SER A 100 2.59 -27.68 -18.05
CA SER A 100 1.33 -26.98 -18.29
C SER A 100 0.70 -27.45 -19.59
N PHE A 101 -0.63 -27.49 -19.65
CA PHE A 101 -1.34 -27.87 -20.88
C PHE A 101 -2.66 -27.12 -21.05
N GLU A 102 -3.19 -27.19 -22.27
CA GLU A 102 -4.34 -26.40 -22.70
C GLU A 102 -5.40 -27.33 -23.32
N PRO A 103 -6.30 -27.92 -22.50
CA PRO A 103 -7.34 -28.81 -22.99
C PRO A 103 -8.42 -28.07 -23.79
N SER A 104 -8.96 -28.73 -24.80
CA SER A 104 -10.15 -28.29 -25.54
C SER A 104 -11.44 -28.91 -25.00
N TYR A 105 -11.35 -29.87 -24.11
CA TYR A 105 -12.49 -30.58 -23.52
C TYR A 105 -12.42 -30.62 -22.00
N SER A 106 -13.60 -30.72 -21.37
CA SER A 106 -13.70 -30.82 -19.92
C SER A 106 -13.07 -32.10 -19.38
N ILE A 107 -12.36 -32.00 -18.27
CA ILE A 107 -11.80 -33.14 -17.54
C ILE A 107 -12.86 -33.64 -16.57
N ILE A 108 -13.38 -34.83 -16.82
CA ILE A 108 -14.46 -35.43 -16.02
C ILE A 108 -13.90 -36.33 -14.95
N VAL A 109 -14.35 -36.13 -13.73
CA VAL A 109 -13.96 -36.87 -12.52
C VAL A 109 -15.17 -37.61 -11.98
N LYS A 110 -15.16 -38.96 -12.08
CA LYS A 110 -16.21 -39.87 -11.58
C LYS A 110 -15.75 -40.78 -10.44
N GLY A 111 -14.45 -40.78 -10.12
CA GLY A 111 -13.81 -41.55 -9.05
C GLY A 111 -13.04 -40.64 -8.09
N ASP A 112 -12.21 -41.23 -7.22
CA ASP A 112 -11.31 -40.50 -6.33
C ASP A 112 -10.04 -40.12 -7.11
N VAL A 113 -9.93 -38.85 -7.47
CA VAL A 113 -8.84 -38.28 -8.23
C VAL A 113 -8.14 -37.17 -7.42
N LYS A 114 -6.84 -37.32 -7.23
CA LYS A 114 -5.99 -36.33 -6.59
C LYS A 114 -4.97 -35.81 -7.60
N ILE A 115 -4.90 -34.50 -7.76
CA ILE A 115 -3.97 -33.86 -8.70
C ILE A 115 -3.11 -32.86 -7.94
N CYS A 116 -1.80 -33.08 -7.99
CA CYS A 116 -0.82 -32.05 -7.65
C CYS A 116 -0.46 -31.30 -8.93
N LEU A 117 -0.76 -29.99 -8.96
CA LEU A 117 -0.43 -29.15 -10.12
C LEU A 117 1.07 -28.87 -10.26
N ASN A 118 1.86 -29.04 -9.17
CA ASN A 118 3.32 -29.00 -9.19
C ASN A 118 3.90 -27.75 -9.87
N GLY A 119 3.23 -26.61 -9.69
CA GLY A 119 3.64 -25.33 -10.32
C GLY A 119 3.22 -25.15 -11.77
N HIS A 120 2.45 -26.10 -12.33
CA HIS A 120 2.00 -26.06 -13.73
C HIS A 120 0.55 -25.63 -13.87
N ASN A 121 0.18 -25.08 -15.02
CA ASN A 121 -1.14 -24.52 -15.28
C ASN A 121 -1.99 -25.43 -16.16
N ILE A 122 -3.30 -25.40 -15.92
CA ILE A 122 -4.30 -25.92 -16.85
C ILE A 122 -5.11 -24.72 -17.37
N ASN A 123 -4.93 -24.38 -18.65
CA ASN A 123 -5.58 -23.24 -19.28
C ASN A 123 -6.46 -23.70 -20.44
N MET A 124 -7.76 -23.87 -20.21
CA MET A 124 -8.67 -24.40 -21.21
C MET A 124 -8.91 -23.43 -22.36
N LYS A 125 -8.80 -23.92 -23.62
CA LYS A 125 -8.94 -23.12 -24.85
C LYS A 125 -10.39 -22.93 -25.31
N SER A 126 -11.26 -23.86 -24.95
CA SER A 126 -12.65 -23.85 -25.41
C SER A 126 -13.62 -23.41 -24.30
N ALA A 127 -14.84 -23.11 -24.68
CA ALA A 127 -15.94 -22.92 -23.73
C ALA A 127 -16.25 -24.25 -23.01
N GLY A 128 -16.43 -24.20 -21.70
CA GLY A 128 -16.73 -25.39 -20.90
C GLY A 128 -16.29 -25.26 -19.44
N ASN A 129 -16.28 -26.37 -18.72
CA ASN A 129 -15.71 -26.48 -17.38
C ASN A 129 -14.30 -27.06 -17.53
N VAL A 130 -13.28 -26.50 -16.85
CA VAL A 130 -11.97 -27.17 -16.85
C VAL A 130 -12.12 -28.54 -16.21
N PHE A 131 -12.76 -28.58 -15.03
CA PHE A 131 -13.12 -29.83 -14.36
C PHE A 131 -14.62 -29.94 -14.15
N GLU A 132 -15.14 -31.17 -14.29
CA GLU A 132 -16.47 -31.53 -13.87
C GLU A 132 -16.42 -32.76 -12.95
N VAL A 133 -16.93 -32.59 -11.71
CA VAL A 133 -16.97 -33.67 -10.70
C VAL A 133 -18.37 -34.24 -10.65
N ASP A 134 -18.54 -35.45 -11.15
CA ASP A 134 -19.83 -36.08 -11.38
C ASP A 134 -19.91 -37.50 -10.75
N LYS A 135 -21.11 -38.04 -10.66
CA LYS A 135 -21.43 -39.42 -10.24
C LYS A 135 -20.79 -39.83 -8.90
N GLY A 136 -20.72 -38.91 -7.95
CA GLY A 136 -20.12 -39.21 -6.65
C GLY A 136 -18.59 -39.21 -6.63
N GLY A 137 -17.95 -38.72 -7.71
CA GLY A 137 -16.50 -38.55 -7.79
C GLY A 137 -15.97 -37.58 -6.75
N THR A 138 -14.70 -37.69 -6.48
CA THR A 138 -13.95 -36.78 -5.61
C THR A 138 -12.76 -36.21 -6.39
N LEU A 139 -12.72 -34.89 -6.58
CA LEU A 139 -11.54 -34.20 -7.06
C LEU A 139 -10.82 -33.57 -5.89
N THR A 140 -9.53 -33.85 -5.75
CA THR A 140 -8.67 -33.16 -4.79
C THR A 140 -7.55 -32.45 -5.54
N LEU A 141 -7.50 -31.13 -5.42
CA LEU A 141 -6.43 -30.30 -5.99
C LEU A 141 -5.46 -29.85 -4.91
N THR A 142 -4.17 -30.02 -5.20
CA THR A 142 -3.06 -29.51 -4.40
C THR A 142 -1.98 -28.92 -5.30
N ASP A 143 -1.09 -28.13 -4.75
CA ASP A 143 0.05 -27.57 -5.47
C ASP A 143 1.25 -27.44 -4.54
N CYS A 144 2.20 -28.33 -4.64
CA CYS A 144 3.37 -28.36 -3.78
C CYS A 144 4.37 -27.20 -4.08
N LYS A 145 4.20 -26.45 -5.17
CA LYS A 145 5.02 -25.29 -5.54
C LYS A 145 4.31 -23.94 -5.41
N GLY A 146 2.99 -23.96 -5.22
CA GLY A 146 2.20 -22.76 -4.91
C GLY A 146 2.00 -21.74 -6.05
N SER A 147 2.41 -22.04 -7.27
CA SER A 147 2.38 -21.09 -8.40
C SER A 147 1.43 -21.46 -9.53
N SER A 148 0.66 -22.53 -9.41
CA SER A 148 -0.20 -23.05 -10.47
C SER A 148 -1.57 -22.41 -10.54
N SER A 149 -2.18 -22.46 -11.73
CA SER A 149 -3.52 -21.96 -11.96
C SER A 149 -4.38 -22.87 -12.83
N ILE A 150 -5.70 -22.76 -12.61
CA ILE A 150 -6.76 -23.31 -13.44
C ILE A 150 -7.53 -22.14 -14.00
N SER A 151 -7.52 -21.99 -15.33
CA SER A 151 -8.04 -20.82 -16.01
C SER A 151 -8.58 -21.15 -17.40
N HIS A 152 -9.17 -20.18 -18.06
CA HIS A 152 -9.51 -20.22 -19.47
C HIS A 152 -8.73 -19.16 -20.26
N SER A 153 -8.41 -19.49 -21.50
CA SER A 153 -8.05 -18.50 -22.52
C SER A 153 -9.27 -17.61 -22.85
N ASP A 154 -9.09 -16.59 -23.69
CA ASP A 154 -10.11 -15.60 -24.08
C ASP A 154 -11.40 -16.25 -24.62
N VAL A 155 -12.22 -16.82 -23.75
CA VAL A 155 -13.55 -17.39 -24.09
C VAL A 155 -14.65 -16.60 -23.39
N GLU A 156 -15.80 -16.47 -24.02
CA GLU A 156 -16.96 -15.80 -23.43
C GLU A 156 -17.64 -16.63 -22.33
N TRP A 157 -17.39 -17.95 -22.28
CA TRP A 157 -17.97 -18.84 -21.29
C TRP A 157 -16.96 -19.93 -20.89
N GLY A 158 -16.46 -19.84 -19.70
CA GLY A 158 -15.51 -20.82 -19.11
C GLY A 158 -15.58 -20.84 -17.61
N ARG A 159 -15.76 -22.02 -16.99
CA ARG A 159 -15.77 -22.22 -15.55
C ARG A 159 -14.57 -23.04 -15.12
N GLY A 160 -13.97 -22.69 -13.97
CA GLY A 160 -12.88 -23.49 -13.40
C GLY A 160 -13.34 -24.91 -13.03
N VAL A 161 -14.30 -25.04 -12.10
CA VAL A 161 -14.80 -26.34 -11.62
C VAL A 161 -16.31 -26.35 -11.52
N LEU A 162 -16.96 -27.37 -12.07
CA LEU A 162 -18.35 -27.71 -11.82
C LEU A 162 -18.43 -28.95 -10.90
N VAL A 163 -19.06 -28.82 -9.76
CA VAL A 163 -19.43 -29.95 -8.89
C VAL A 163 -20.90 -30.27 -9.20
N SER A 164 -21.10 -31.17 -10.16
CA SER A 164 -22.46 -31.57 -10.62
C SER A 164 -23.10 -32.60 -9.72
N ASN A 165 -22.31 -33.52 -9.16
CA ASN A 165 -22.74 -34.49 -8.16
C ASN A 165 -21.54 -35.22 -7.54
N GLY A 166 -20.79 -34.57 -6.67
CA GLY A 166 -19.57 -35.14 -6.08
C GLY A 166 -18.94 -34.27 -4.99
N THR A 167 -17.66 -34.42 -4.80
CA THR A 167 -16.88 -33.64 -3.82
C THR A 167 -15.67 -33.03 -4.48
N PHE A 168 -15.48 -31.74 -4.28
CA PHE A 168 -14.27 -31.02 -4.66
C PHE A 168 -13.53 -30.59 -3.39
N ASN A 169 -12.26 -30.96 -3.25
CA ASN A 169 -11.37 -30.51 -2.18
C ASN A 169 -10.23 -29.69 -2.78
N MET A 170 -10.02 -28.48 -2.29
CA MET A 170 -8.96 -27.58 -2.72
C MET A 170 -8.03 -27.28 -1.56
N TYR A 171 -6.78 -27.72 -1.67
CA TYR A 171 -5.75 -27.53 -0.66
C TYR A 171 -4.71 -26.48 -1.08
N GLY A 172 -4.60 -26.19 -2.38
CA GLY A 172 -3.68 -25.22 -2.93
C GLY A 172 -4.08 -24.83 -4.35
N SER A 173 -3.20 -24.14 -5.09
CA SER A 173 -3.44 -23.63 -6.44
C SER A 173 -4.34 -22.38 -6.52
N LYS A 174 -4.45 -21.86 -7.75
CA LYS A 174 -5.36 -20.75 -8.05
C LYS A 174 -6.42 -21.19 -9.06
N ILE A 175 -7.66 -20.80 -8.83
CA ILE A 175 -8.73 -20.85 -9.84
C ILE A 175 -9.01 -19.41 -10.25
N CYS A 176 -8.53 -19.00 -11.42
CA CYS A 176 -8.52 -17.58 -11.75
C CYS A 176 -8.84 -17.29 -13.21
N ASN A 177 -9.29 -16.04 -13.46
CA ASN A 177 -9.54 -15.51 -14.79
C ASN A 177 -10.52 -16.34 -15.63
N ASN A 178 -11.42 -17.08 -14.99
CA ASN A 178 -12.51 -17.78 -15.66
C ASN A 178 -13.65 -16.79 -15.88
N LYS A 179 -14.27 -16.85 -17.06
CA LYS A 179 -15.30 -15.90 -17.46
C LYS A 179 -16.56 -16.59 -17.95
N CYS A 180 -17.69 -16.28 -17.33
CA CYS A 180 -19.01 -16.77 -17.73
C CYS A 180 -19.90 -15.59 -18.13
N ALA A 181 -19.71 -15.08 -19.36
CA ALA A 181 -20.43 -13.94 -19.91
C ALA A 181 -21.71 -14.30 -20.64
N SER A 182 -22.14 -15.56 -20.59
CA SER A 182 -23.33 -16.05 -21.31
C SER A 182 -24.61 -15.35 -20.84
N LYS A 183 -25.48 -14.98 -21.77
CA LYS A 183 -26.80 -14.44 -21.52
C LYS A 183 -27.77 -15.43 -20.83
N TYR A 184 -27.38 -16.67 -20.69
CA TYR A 184 -28.15 -17.75 -20.08
C TYR A 184 -27.57 -18.16 -18.75
N GLN A 185 -27.94 -17.43 -17.68
CA GLN A 185 -27.80 -17.79 -16.27
C GLN A 185 -26.54 -18.62 -15.88
N ALA A 186 -25.38 -18.19 -16.34
CA ALA A 186 -24.13 -18.79 -15.89
C ALA A 186 -23.83 -18.29 -14.48
N ASN A 187 -23.57 -19.21 -13.57
CA ASN A 187 -23.22 -18.93 -12.17
C ASN A 187 -21.84 -19.52 -11.87
N GLY A 188 -21.15 -19.00 -10.86
CA GLY A 188 -19.91 -19.57 -10.36
C GLY A 188 -18.81 -19.69 -11.42
N ALA A 189 -18.20 -18.59 -11.84
CA ALA A 189 -17.15 -18.67 -12.86
C ALA A 189 -15.90 -19.40 -12.34
N GLY A 190 -15.53 -19.23 -11.08
CA GLY A 190 -14.49 -20.07 -10.46
C GLY A 190 -14.98 -21.47 -10.18
N VAL A 191 -15.99 -21.63 -9.32
CA VAL A 191 -16.57 -22.91 -8.90
C VAL A 191 -18.10 -22.80 -8.86
N GLU A 192 -18.79 -23.76 -9.44
CA GLU A 192 -20.24 -23.97 -9.23
C GLU A 192 -20.47 -25.29 -8.51
N VAL A 193 -21.23 -25.25 -7.42
CA VAL A 193 -21.68 -26.44 -6.68
C VAL A 193 -23.17 -26.61 -6.96
N ASP A 194 -23.55 -27.44 -7.92
CA ASP A 194 -24.95 -27.76 -8.23
C ASP A 194 -25.48 -28.78 -7.21
N LYS A 195 -24.75 -29.89 -7.02
CA LYS A 195 -24.99 -30.91 -5.99
C LYS A 195 -23.68 -31.44 -5.43
N GLY A 196 -23.66 -31.65 -4.12
CA GLY A 196 -22.49 -32.21 -3.45
C GLY A 196 -21.75 -31.18 -2.63
N THR A 197 -20.44 -31.29 -2.54
CA THR A 197 -19.67 -30.52 -1.58
C THR A 197 -18.41 -29.93 -2.20
N PHE A 198 -18.18 -28.65 -1.95
CA PHE A 198 -16.89 -28.03 -2.15
C PHE A 198 -16.24 -27.74 -0.79
N ASN A 199 -15.04 -28.26 -0.56
CA ASN A 199 -14.21 -28.00 0.62
C ASN A 199 -12.97 -27.22 0.20
N MET A 200 -12.86 -25.97 0.65
CA MET A 200 -11.70 -25.12 0.42
C MET A 200 -10.86 -25.08 1.70
N HIS A 201 -9.74 -25.81 1.71
CA HIS A 201 -8.78 -25.83 2.81
C HIS A 201 -7.66 -24.81 2.62
N GLY A 202 -7.44 -24.35 1.40
CA GLY A 202 -6.41 -23.38 1.04
C GLY A 202 -6.48 -23.02 -0.44
N GLY A 203 -5.49 -22.27 -0.91
CA GLY A 203 -5.44 -21.76 -2.29
C GLY A 203 -6.22 -20.45 -2.49
N GLU A 204 -6.38 -20.06 -3.73
CA GLU A 204 -6.96 -18.76 -4.11
C GLU A 204 -7.98 -18.90 -5.25
N ILE A 205 -9.13 -18.26 -5.11
CA ILE A 205 -10.10 -18.10 -6.20
C ILE A 205 -10.18 -16.62 -6.52
N SER A 206 -9.62 -16.19 -7.69
CA SER A 206 -9.44 -14.77 -7.96
C SER A 206 -9.66 -14.34 -9.40
N GLY A 207 -10.11 -13.09 -9.59
CA GLY A 207 -10.26 -12.49 -10.91
C GLY A 207 -11.29 -13.19 -11.81
N ASN A 208 -12.18 -14.03 -11.26
CA ASN A 208 -13.22 -14.68 -12.03
C ASN A 208 -14.40 -13.73 -12.25
N GLU A 209 -15.03 -13.79 -13.42
CA GLU A 209 -16.10 -12.88 -13.83
C GLU A 209 -17.35 -13.65 -14.27
N VAL A 210 -18.52 -13.31 -13.72
CA VAL A 210 -19.79 -13.92 -14.09
C VAL A 210 -20.85 -12.87 -14.39
N SER A 211 -21.67 -13.11 -15.44
CA SER A 211 -22.78 -12.24 -15.80
C SER A 211 -24.05 -12.45 -14.96
N SER A 212 -24.00 -13.32 -13.96
CA SER A 212 -25.12 -13.60 -13.06
C SER A 212 -24.67 -13.52 -11.58
N MET A 213 -24.41 -14.64 -10.93
CA MET A 213 -24.15 -14.70 -9.48
C MET A 213 -22.95 -15.59 -9.12
N GLY A 214 -22.24 -15.25 -8.03
CA GLY A 214 -21.11 -16.00 -7.54
C GLY A 214 -19.89 -15.86 -8.44
N GLY A 215 -19.23 -14.70 -8.45
CA GLY A 215 -18.02 -14.49 -9.27
C GLY A 215 -16.99 -15.57 -9.06
N ALA A 216 -16.64 -15.85 -7.79
CA ALA A 216 -15.79 -16.97 -7.44
C ALA A 216 -16.59 -18.26 -7.29
N VAL A 217 -17.56 -18.29 -6.37
CA VAL A 217 -18.30 -19.52 -6.01
C VAL A 217 -19.82 -19.28 -6.08
N SER A 218 -20.53 -20.16 -6.78
CA SER A 218 -21.99 -20.28 -6.71
C SER A 218 -22.36 -21.61 -6.06
N SER A 219 -23.04 -21.57 -4.92
CA SER A 219 -23.43 -22.79 -4.19
C SER A 219 -24.94 -22.99 -4.16
N LEU A 220 -25.36 -24.14 -4.66
CA LEU A 220 -26.73 -24.64 -4.54
C LEU A 220 -26.81 -25.80 -3.52
N ASP A 221 -25.69 -26.30 -3.01
CA ASP A 221 -25.61 -27.34 -2.00
C ASP A 221 -24.60 -26.94 -0.90
N THR A 222 -23.52 -27.64 -0.68
CA THR A 222 -22.62 -27.38 0.44
C THR A 222 -21.29 -26.79 0.00
N PHE A 223 -20.93 -25.63 0.56
CA PHE A 223 -19.60 -25.05 0.46
C PHE A 223 -19.01 -24.88 1.87
N ASN A 224 -17.84 -25.46 2.11
CA ASN A 224 -17.09 -25.34 3.35
C ASN A 224 -15.76 -24.63 3.06
N MET A 225 -15.51 -23.51 3.72
CA MET A 225 -14.25 -22.77 3.64
C MET A 225 -13.54 -22.88 4.98
N TYR A 226 -12.47 -23.66 5.00
CA TYR A 226 -11.60 -23.87 6.16
C TYR A 226 -10.37 -22.93 6.15
N GLY A 227 -10.07 -22.33 5.00
CA GLY A 227 -8.97 -21.42 4.79
C GLY A 227 -8.88 -20.98 3.33
N GLY A 228 -7.79 -20.29 2.98
CA GLY A 228 -7.57 -19.76 1.63
C GLY A 228 -8.21 -18.40 1.39
N SER A 229 -8.23 -17.95 0.14
CA SER A 229 -8.69 -16.61 -0.21
C SER A 229 -9.60 -16.57 -1.44
N ILE A 230 -10.63 -15.74 -1.37
CA ILE A 230 -11.55 -15.43 -2.47
C ILE A 230 -11.45 -13.93 -2.75
N THR A 231 -10.73 -13.54 -3.83
CA THR A 231 -10.31 -12.15 -4.00
C THR A 231 -10.55 -11.61 -5.42
N GLY A 232 -11.00 -10.35 -5.51
CA GLY A 232 -11.07 -9.64 -6.79
C GLY A 232 -12.02 -10.26 -7.83
N ASN A 233 -12.99 -11.09 -7.42
CA ASN A 233 -13.95 -11.69 -8.33
C ASN A 233 -15.13 -10.74 -8.57
N THR A 234 -15.77 -10.87 -9.72
CA THR A 234 -16.83 -9.98 -10.17
C THR A 234 -18.09 -10.76 -10.56
N ALA A 235 -19.21 -10.37 -9.98
CA ALA A 235 -20.53 -10.81 -10.43
C ALA A 235 -21.34 -9.61 -10.93
N GLN A 236 -22.21 -9.83 -11.90
CA GLN A 236 -23.09 -8.76 -12.36
C GLN A 236 -24.17 -8.45 -11.31
N TYR A 237 -24.78 -9.47 -10.69
CA TYR A 237 -25.97 -9.26 -9.87
C TYR A 237 -25.81 -9.61 -8.38
N PHE A 238 -25.27 -10.76 -8.02
CA PHE A 238 -25.26 -11.27 -6.65
C PHE A 238 -23.98 -11.98 -6.28
N GLY A 239 -23.43 -11.69 -5.10
CA GLY A 239 -22.28 -12.39 -4.57
C GLY A 239 -21.05 -12.24 -5.48
N GLY A 240 -20.37 -11.10 -5.41
CA GLY A 240 -19.14 -10.89 -6.18
C GLY A 240 -18.11 -11.99 -5.90
N GLY A 241 -17.95 -12.35 -4.63
CA GLY A 241 -17.21 -13.53 -4.19
C GLY A 241 -18.09 -14.78 -4.22
N VAL A 242 -19.03 -14.90 -3.29
CA VAL A 242 -19.82 -16.10 -3.04
C VAL A 242 -21.32 -15.82 -3.17
N SER A 243 -22.02 -16.66 -3.88
CA SER A 243 -23.49 -16.70 -3.96
C SER A 243 -24.01 -18.02 -3.35
N VAL A 244 -24.85 -17.93 -2.32
CA VAL A 244 -25.54 -19.07 -1.72
C VAL A 244 -27.00 -19.00 -2.09
N TYR A 245 -27.35 -19.62 -3.23
CA TYR A 245 -28.74 -19.61 -3.72
C TYR A 245 -29.60 -20.58 -2.92
N LYS A 246 -29.03 -21.76 -2.57
CA LYS A 246 -29.67 -22.83 -1.82
C LYS A 246 -28.57 -23.58 -1.06
N GLY A 247 -28.91 -24.36 -0.06
CA GLY A 247 -27.91 -25.11 0.70
C GLY A 247 -27.17 -24.25 1.74
N THR A 248 -25.94 -24.61 2.04
CA THR A 248 -25.20 -24.03 3.16
C THR A 248 -23.76 -23.64 2.77
N PHE A 249 -23.38 -22.42 3.10
CA PHE A 249 -22.00 -21.98 3.14
C PHE A 249 -21.52 -21.95 4.60
N ASN A 250 -20.49 -22.74 4.91
CA ASN A 250 -19.81 -22.73 6.21
C ASN A 250 -18.43 -22.11 6.05
N MET A 251 -18.21 -20.98 6.70
CA MET A 251 -16.90 -20.31 6.75
C MET A 251 -16.32 -20.48 8.15
N PHE A 252 -15.27 -21.28 8.25
CA PHE A 252 -14.55 -21.54 9.49
C PHE A 252 -13.36 -20.60 9.63
N ASP A 253 -12.72 -20.28 8.50
CA ASP A 253 -11.56 -19.39 8.40
C ASP A 253 -11.38 -18.94 6.93
N GLY A 254 -10.35 -18.15 6.65
CA GLY A 254 -10.01 -17.63 5.31
C GLY A 254 -10.49 -16.21 5.06
N THR A 255 -10.24 -15.71 3.85
CA THR A 255 -10.50 -14.32 3.51
C THR A 255 -11.37 -14.19 2.26
N ILE A 256 -12.39 -13.33 2.31
CA ILE A 256 -13.21 -12.93 1.15
C ILE A 256 -13.04 -11.41 0.98
N SER A 257 -12.25 -10.97 -0.01
CA SER A 257 -11.89 -9.55 -0.10
C SER A 257 -11.83 -9.01 -1.52
N GLY A 258 -12.10 -7.70 -1.67
CA GLY A 258 -11.99 -7.02 -2.97
C GLY A 258 -12.95 -7.51 -4.05
N ASN A 259 -13.95 -8.33 -3.71
CA ASN A 259 -14.92 -8.84 -4.67
C ASN A 259 -16.01 -7.79 -4.95
N LYS A 260 -16.63 -7.87 -6.14
CA LYS A 260 -17.47 -6.79 -6.62
C LYS A 260 -18.76 -7.26 -7.28
N VAL A 261 -19.85 -6.57 -6.97
CA VAL A 261 -21.12 -6.62 -7.74
C VAL A 261 -21.24 -5.34 -8.56
N THR A 262 -21.51 -5.47 -9.89
CA THR A 262 -21.35 -4.36 -10.84
C THR A 262 -22.62 -3.79 -11.44
N SER A 263 -23.78 -4.46 -11.34
CA SER A 263 -24.99 -4.02 -12.05
C SER A 263 -25.91 -3.13 -11.22
N ALA A 264 -26.51 -2.15 -11.89
CA ALA A 264 -27.51 -1.22 -11.36
C ALA A 264 -28.95 -1.56 -11.78
N THR A 265 -29.19 -2.60 -12.61
CA THR A 265 -30.37 -2.64 -13.47
C THR A 265 -31.56 -3.45 -12.97
N MET A 266 -31.46 -4.18 -11.84
CA MET A 266 -32.56 -5.04 -11.35
C MET A 266 -32.84 -4.86 -9.84
N GLN A 267 -34.02 -5.30 -9.44
CA GLN A 267 -34.46 -5.26 -8.04
C GLN A 267 -33.69 -6.29 -7.20
N SER A 268 -33.02 -5.88 -6.15
CA SER A 268 -32.37 -6.73 -5.14
C SER A 268 -30.99 -7.25 -5.52
N HIS A 269 -30.03 -6.39 -5.84
CA HIS A 269 -28.62 -6.77 -6.02
C HIS A 269 -27.86 -6.57 -4.71
N GLY A 270 -26.76 -7.31 -4.50
CA GLY A 270 -25.90 -7.10 -3.34
C GLY A 270 -25.02 -8.28 -2.98
N GLY A 271 -24.35 -8.14 -1.82
CA GLY A 271 -23.33 -9.06 -1.39
C GLY A 271 -22.07 -8.96 -2.25
N GLY A 272 -21.35 -7.84 -2.16
CA GLY A 272 -20.07 -7.70 -2.86
C GLY A 272 -19.15 -8.88 -2.54
N GLY A 273 -19.05 -9.25 -1.25
CA GLY A 273 -18.40 -10.47 -0.79
C GLY A 273 -19.32 -11.69 -0.89
N VAL A 274 -20.40 -11.72 -0.11
CA VAL A 274 -21.30 -12.87 0.04
C VAL A 274 -22.77 -12.45 -0.15
N TRP A 275 -23.49 -13.17 -0.98
CA TRP A 275 -24.94 -13.06 -1.10
C TRP A 275 -25.63 -14.37 -0.72
N VAL A 276 -26.69 -14.27 0.09
CA VAL A 276 -27.46 -15.43 0.55
C VAL A 276 -28.93 -15.25 0.17
N HIS A 277 -29.44 -16.15 -0.65
CA HIS A 277 -30.86 -16.20 -1.03
C HIS A 277 -31.75 -16.61 0.16
N THR A 278 -33.05 -16.35 0.08
CA THR A 278 -34.03 -16.67 1.14
C THR A 278 -34.04 -18.15 1.55
N THR A 279 -33.58 -19.05 0.70
CA THR A 279 -33.50 -20.50 0.93
C THR A 279 -32.10 -20.99 1.32
N GLY A 280 -31.12 -20.10 1.35
CA GLY A 280 -29.74 -20.40 1.71
C GLY A 280 -29.43 -20.15 3.17
N THR A 281 -28.37 -20.76 3.65
CA THR A 281 -27.81 -20.53 4.99
C THR A 281 -26.33 -20.17 4.87
N PHE A 282 -25.91 -19.15 5.60
CA PHE A 282 -24.51 -18.80 5.78
C PHE A 282 -24.12 -18.93 7.26
N CYS A 283 -23.20 -19.83 7.56
CA CYS A 283 -22.66 -20.06 8.90
C CYS A 283 -21.23 -19.54 8.93
N MET A 284 -20.98 -18.43 9.63
CA MET A 284 -19.66 -17.85 9.77
C MET A 284 -19.15 -18.07 11.20
N LYS A 285 -18.07 -18.83 11.33
CA LYS A 285 -17.46 -19.19 12.62
C LYS A 285 -16.11 -18.52 12.82
N GLY A 286 -15.53 -18.00 11.77
CA GLY A 286 -14.26 -17.29 11.73
C GLY A 286 -13.99 -16.75 10.34
N GLY A 287 -12.76 -16.28 10.11
CA GLY A 287 -12.35 -15.67 8.86
C GLY A 287 -12.80 -14.24 8.69
N SER A 288 -12.46 -13.63 7.55
CA SER A 288 -12.68 -12.20 7.30
C SER A 288 -13.36 -11.91 5.96
N ILE A 289 -14.29 -10.95 5.96
CA ILE A 289 -14.99 -10.42 4.78
C ILE A 289 -14.74 -8.92 4.73
N THR A 290 -13.80 -8.48 3.87
CA THR A 290 -13.27 -7.11 3.92
C THR A 290 -13.09 -6.50 2.53
N GLY A 291 -13.23 -5.17 2.40
CA GLY A 291 -12.92 -4.46 1.16
C GLY A 291 -13.77 -4.85 -0.06
N ASN A 292 -14.89 -5.55 0.14
CA ASN A 292 -15.80 -5.91 -0.95
C ASN A 292 -16.73 -4.75 -1.29
N THR A 293 -17.22 -4.71 -2.54
CA THR A 293 -18.08 -3.63 -3.01
C THR A 293 -19.35 -4.13 -3.70
N ALA A 294 -20.46 -3.48 -3.40
CA ALA A 294 -21.71 -3.71 -4.09
C ALA A 294 -22.25 -2.43 -4.75
N TYR A 295 -22.96 -2.55 -5.86
CA TYR A 295 -23.63 -1.42 -6.48
C TYR A 295 -24.86 -1.01 -5.65
N PRO A 296 -25.07 0.30 -5.35
CA PRO A 296 -26.24 0.75 -4.59
C PRO A 296 -27.52 0.57 -5.40
N TYR A 297 -28.55 0.04 -4.77
CA TYR A 297 -29.87 -0.05 -5.35
C TYR A 297 -30.72 1.17 -4.98
N TYR A 298 -31.20 1.90 -5.98
CA TYR A 298 -32.09 3.04 -5.79
C TYR A 298 -33.55 2.63 -6.10
N ASN A 299 -34.33 2.33 -5.09
CA ASN A 299 -35.78 2.27 -5.22
C ASN A 299 -36.38 3.37 -4.31
N TYR A 300 -37.37 4.10 -4.83
CA TYR A 300 -38.04 5.19 -4.14
C TYR A 300 -38.62 4.82 -2.73
N ASN A 301 -38.78 3.54 -2.44
CA ASN A 301 -39.35 3.02 -1.19
C ASN A 301 -38.43 2.18 -0.33
N TYR A 302 -37.15 1.96 -0.72
CA TYR A 302 -36.22 1.11 0.04
C TYR A 302 -34.86 1.76 0.08
N ASN A 303 -34.43 2.09 1.29
CA ASN A 303 -33.09 2.60 1.55
C ASN A 303 -32.00 1.62 1.08
N LYS A 304 -30.91 2.13 0.62
CA LYS A 304 -29.68 1.60 -0.03
C LYS A 304 -29.05 0.28 0.53
N ALA A 305 -29.83 -0.66 1.04
CA ALA A 305 -29.34 -1.82 1.80
C ALA A 305 -28.98 -2.99 0.89
N ASN A 306 -27.73 -3.03 0.37
CA ASN A 306 -27.27 -4.08 -0.54
C ASN A 306 -26.10 -4.94 -0.01
N GLY A 307 -25.55 -4.65 1.19
CA GLY A 307 -24.41 -5.37 1.75
C GLY A 307 -23.20 -5.35 0.83
N GLY A 308 -22.31 -4.37 1.01
CA GLY A 308 -21.02 -4.36 0.32
C GLY A 308 -20.22 -5.62 0.65
N GLY A 309 -20.22 -6.04 1.91
CA GLY A 309 -19.66 -7.29 2.38
C GLY A 309 -20.65 -8.45 2.22
N VAL A 310 -21.68 -8.46 3.05
CA VAL A 310 -22.66 -9.56 3.13
C VAL A 310 -24.08 -9.02 2.93
N TYR A 311 -24.81 -9.58 2.00
CA TYR A 311 -26.25 -9.39 1.85
C TYR A 311 -26.98 -10.72 2.07
N CYS A 312 -27.52 -10.91 3.27
CA CYS A 312 -28.20 -12.13 3.65
C CYS A 312 -29.73 -11.93 3.72
N ARG A 313 -30.45 -12.54 2.80
CA ARG A 313 -31.92 -12.65 2.82
C ARG A 313 -32.41 -13.97 3.42
N GLY A 314 -31.53 -14.95 3.50
CA GLY A 314 -31.73 -16.26 4.12
C GLY A 314 -31.40 -16.26 5.59
N ARG A 315 -30.75 -17.31 6.05
CA ARG A 315 -30.30 -17.48 7.43
C ARG A 315 -28.83 -17.15 7.56
N LEU A 316 -28.48 -16.27 8.47
CA LEU A 316 -27.11 -16.00 8.91
C LEU A 316 -26.89 -16.58 10.30
N GLU A 317 -25.89 -17.39 10.47
CA GLU A 317 -25.47 -17.97 11.75
C GLU A 317 -24.06 -17.50 12.07
N LEU A 318 -23.86 -16.96 13.27
CA LEU A 318 -22.58 -16.43 13.73
C LEU A 318 -22.13 -17.10 15.01
N SER A 319 -20.85 -17.45 15.11
CA SER A 319 -20.15 -17.92 16.31
C SER A 319 -18.64 -17.76 16.14
N GLY A 320 -17.85 -17.92 17.21
CA GLY A 320 -16.39 -17.82 17.14
C GLY A 320 -15.88 -16.42 16.87
N SER A 321 -15.01 -16.23 15.87
CA SER A 321 -14.29 -14.99 15.59
C SER A 321 -14.56 -14.44 14.17
N PRO A 322 -15.81 -14.19 13.77
CA PRO A 322 -16.11 -13.61 12.45
C PRO A 322 -15.71 -12.15 12.37
N VAL A 323 -15.07 -11.76 11.24
CA VAL A 323 -14.74 -10.35 10.94
C VAL A 323 -15.45 -9.91 9.67
N ILE A 324 -16.32 -8.88 9.78
CA ILE A 324 -17.04 -8.28 8.64
C ILE A 324 -16.87 -6.76 8.75
N GLU A 325 -15.90 -6.19 8.05
CA GLU A 325 -15.59 -4.77 8.13
C GLU A 325 -15.03 -4.19 6.82
N GLY A 326 -14.97 -2.87 6.72
CA GLY A 326 -14.33 -2.17 5.59
C GLY A 326 -14.99 -2.39 4.23
N ASN A 327 -16.18 -2.99 4.17
CA ASN A 327 -16.92 -3.20 2.92
C ASN A 327 -17.78 -1.99 2.59
N LYS A 328 -17.96 -1.69 1.30
CA LYS A 328 -18.58 -0.44 0.86
C LYS A 328 -19.57 -0.65 -0.28
N LEU A 329 -20.40 0.34 -0.51
CA LEU A 329 -21.06 0.52 -1.79
C LEU A 329 -20.09 1.18 -2.79
N THR A 330 -20.36 1.08 -4.07
CA THR A 330 -19.57 1.77 -5.12
C THR A 330 -19.60 3.30 -5.00
N THR A 331 -20.49 3.84 -4.16
CA THR A 331 -20.55 5.26 -3.77
C THR A 331 -19.53 5.65 -2.71
N GLY A 332 -18.80 4.68 -2.14
CA GLY A 332 -17.87 4.89 -1.02
C GLY A 332 -18.50 4.73 0.38
N GLU A 333 -19.83 4.64 0.48
CA GLU A 333 -20.56 4.50 1.73
C GLU A 333 -20.31 3.12 2.38
N SER A 334 -19.98 3.10 3.69
CA SER A 334 -19.87 1.87 4.48
C SER A 334 -21.14 1.05 4.40
N ASN A 335 -21.03 -0.23 4.11
CA ASN A 335 -22.18 -1.12 3.98
C ASN A 335 -21.72 -2.57 4.14
N ASN A 336 -21.42 -2.96 5.37
CA ASN A 336 -20.74 -4.23 5.63
C ASN A 336 -21.68 -5.42 5.62
N LEU A 337 -22.60 -5.48 6.57
CA LEU A 337 -23.59 -6.56 6.69
C LEU A 337 -25.00 -6.02 6.60
N VAL A 338 -25.78 -6.58 5.71
CA VAL A 338 -27.26 -6.40 5.66
C VAL A 338 -27.90 -7.77 5.82
N SER A 339 -28.61 -7.97 6.92
CA SER A 339 -29.32 -9.22 7.20
C SER A 339 -30.64 -8.94 7.89
N SER A 340 -31.65 -9.75 7.57
CA SER A 340 -32.97 -9.73 8.25
C SER A 340 -33.19 -10.92 9.20
N ASN A 341 -32.27 -11.90 9.21
CA ASN A 341 -32.39 -13.12 10.00
C ASN A 341 -30.99 -13.57 10.47
N THR A 342 -30.48 -12.87 11.46
CA THR A 342 -29.18 -13.16 12.08
C THR A 342 -29.39 -13.93 13.38
N ASN A 343 -28.66 -15.02 13.55
CA ASN A 343 -28.72 -15.91 14.72
C ASN A 343 -27.32 -16.12 15.28
N ILE A 344 -27.13 -15.88 16.55
CA ILE A 344 -25.90 -16.23 17.26
C ILE A 344 -26.08 -17.64 17.79
N THR A 345 -25.37 -18.59 17.18
CA THR A 345 -25.52 -20.03 17.46
C THR A 345 -24.43 -20.60 18.35
N GLY A 346 -23.46 -19.79 18.74
CA GLY A 346 -22.40 -20.11 19.68
C GLY A 346 -21.77 -18.86 20.25
N THR A 347 -20.83 -19.03 21.17
CA THR A 347 -20.11 -17.88 21.75
C THR A 347 -19.36 -17.11 20.66
N LEU A 348 -19.49 -15.78 20.68
CA LEU A 348 -18.64 -14.88 19.93
C LEU A 348 -17.45 -14.51 20.78
N ASN A 349 -16.25 -14.64 20.23
CA ASN A 349 -15.01 -14.30 20.91
C ASN A 349 -14.77 -12.78 20.88
N SER A 350 -13.86 -12.30 21.71
CA SER A 350 -13.55 -10.87 21.84
C SER A 350 -12.90 -10.23 20.60
N ASP A 351 -12.33 -11.04 19.71
CA ASP A 351 -11.73 -10.66 18.43
C ASP A 351 -12.75 -10.63 17.27
N ALA A 352 -13.99 -11.08 17.50
CA ALA A 352 -15.05 -10.93 16.51
C ALA A 352 -15.39 -9.45 16.29
N LYS A 353 -15.59 -9.07 15.01
CA LYS A 353 -15.82 -7.67 14.65
C LYS A 353 -16.81 -7.57 13.49
N ILE A 354 -18.01 -7.12 13.76
CA ILE A 354 -19.13 -7.20 12.81
C ILE A 354 -19.77 -5.83 12.65
N TYR A 355 -19.50 -5.18 11.53
CA TYR A 355 -20.16 -3.93 11.16
C TYR A 355 -21.46 -4.23 10.44
N VAL A 356 -22.55 -3.58 10.87
CA VAL A 356 -23.90 -3.84 10.38
C VAL A 356 -24.53 -2.55 9.88
N TYR A 357 -25.07 -2.58 8.67
CA TYR A 357 -25.81 -1.48 8.11
C TYR A 357 -27.29 -1.51 8.57
N MET A 358 -27.74 -0.43 9.21
CA MET A 358 -29.13 -0.25 9.57
C MET A 358 -29.91 0.39 8.43
N LYS A 359 -30.98 -0.30 8.01
CA LYS A 359 -31.88 0.22 6.96
C LYS A 359 -32.72 1.40 7.43
N ASP A 360 -33.20 1.36 8.66
CA ASP A 360 -34.02 2.39 9.28
C ASP A 360 -33.34 2.87 10.57
N THR A 361 -32.80 4.08 10.55
CA THR A 361 -32.10 4.70 11.68
C THR A 361 -33.03 5.45 12.63
N SER A 362 -34.35 5.44 12.39
CA SER A 362 -35.33 6.14 13.22
C SER A 362 -35.84 5.32 14.40
N THR A 363 -35.58 3.99 14.42
CA THR A 363 -36.14 3.08 15.43
C THR A 363 -35.09 2.61 16.42
N GLN A 364 -35.28 2.98 17.68
CA GLN A 364 -34.63 2.37 18.83
C GLN A 364 -35.20 0.95 19.07
N ASP A 365 -34.45 0.11 19.79
CA ASP A 365 -34.85 -1.25 20.17
C ASP A 365 -35.02 -2.24 18.96
N GLN A 366 -34.50 -1.90 17.79
CA GLN A 366 -34.53 -2.82 16.68
C GLN A 366 -33.66 -4.06 17.01
N THR A 367 -34.28 -5.25 16.90
CA THR A 367 -33.56 -6.52 17.07
C THR A 367 -32.58 -6.72 15.91
N LEU A 368 -31.29 -6.78 16.23
CA LEU A 368 -30.20 -7.08 15.29
C LEU A 368 -30.07 -8.59 15.06
N ALA A 369 -30.08 -9.37 16.16
CA ALA A 369 -29.92 -10.82 16.10
C ALA A 369 -30.70 -11.50 17.24
N THR A 370 -31.07 -12.76 16.99
CA THR A 370 -31.50 -13.69 18.05
C THR A 370 -30.29 -14.47 18.54
N VAL A 371 -30.32 -14.84 19.82
CA VAL A 371 -29.21 -15.57 20.46
C VAL A 371 -29.70 -16.93 20.95
N ASP A 372 -28.98 -17.99 20.61
CA ASP A 372 -29.32 -19.33 21.07
C ASP A 372 -29.38 -19.37 22.62
N PRO A 373 -30.39 -20.02 23.23
CA PRO A 373 -30.51 -20.11 24.68
C PRO A 373 -29.30 -20.67 25.42
N SER A 374 -28.49 -21.51 24.76
CA SER A 374 -27.27 -22.09 25.32
C SER A 374 -26.10 -21.09 25.43
N VAL A 375 -26.14 -19.98 24.69
CA VAL A 375 -25.10 -18.95 24.74
C VAL A 375 -25.32 -18.10 26.01
N SER A 376 -24.31 -18.06 26.88
CA SER A 376 -24.41 -17.41 28.19
C SER A 376 -24.45 -15.90 28.10
N SER A 377 -23.38 -15.27 27.74
CA SER A 377 -23.22 -13.83 27.54
C SER A 377 -21.94 -13.55 26.77
N PHE A 378 -21.90 -12.45 26.09
CA PHE A 378 -20.72 -11.91 25.42
C PHE A 378 -20.86 -10.38 25.37
N ASP A 379 -19.76 -9.70 25.07
CA ASP A 379 -19.73 -8.24 25.02
C ASP A 379 -20.20 -7.73 23.65
N ALA A 380 -21.51 -7.61 23.48
CA ALA A 380 -22.12 -7.25 22.20
C ALA A 380 -21.65 -5.88 21.69
N LYS A 381 -21.38 -4.92 22.58
CA LYS A 381 -20.98 -3.55 22.21
C LYS A 381 -19.58 -3.48 21.58
N ASN A 382 -18.69 -4.41 21.93
CA ASN A 382 -17.33 -4.50 21.39
C ASN A 382 -17.20 -5.49 20.23
N ILE A 383 -18.32 -6.07 19.76
CA ILE A 383 -18.38 -7.01 18.64
C ILE A 383 -19.22 -6.46 17.49
N PHE A 384 -20.35 -5.81 17.79
CA PHE A 384 -21.27 -5.29 16.78
C PHE A 384 -21.20 -3.77 16.71
N TYR A 385 -20.94 -3.26 15.52
CA TYR A 385 -20.80 -1.83 15.21
C TYR A 385 -21.84 -1.42 14.17
N CYS A 386 -22.38 -0.22 14.27
CA CYS A 386 -23.34 0.30 13.30
C CYS A 386 -22.64 1.11 12.22
N ASP A 387 -22.82 0.74 10.94
CA ASP A 387 -22.16 1.41 9.79
C ASP A 387 -22.62 2.87 9.59
N ASN A 388 -23.87 3.19 9.91
CA ASN A 388 -24.53 4.41 9.43
C ASN A 388 -25.34 5.16 10.48
N ALA A 389 -25.20 4.83 11.77
CA ALA A 389 -25.89 5.49 12.86
C ALA A 389 -25.16 5.38 14.19
N ASN A 390 -25.46 6.29 15.09
CA ASN A 390 -24.87 6.36 16.43
C ASN A 390 -25.61 5.44 17.40
N PHE A 391 -25.57 4.14 17.13
CA PHE A 391 -26.16 3.12 17.97
C PHE A 391 -25.09 2.19 18.53
N VAL A 392 -25.31 1.72 19.74
CA VAL A 392 -24.50 0.70 20.42
C VAL A 392 -25.30 -0.59 20.50
N ALA A 393 -24.66 -1.71 20.24
CA ALA A 393 -25.28 -3.01 20.41
C ALA A 393 -25.36 -3.37 21.91
N ASP A 394 -26.53 -3.80 22.35
CA ASP A 394 -26.75 -4.29 23.70
C ASP A 394 -27.34 -5.69 23.70
N PHE A 395 -26.86 -6.54 24.61
CA PHE A 395 -27.32 -7.92 24.74
C PHE A 395 -28.43 -8.03 25.80
N ASP A 396 -29.66 -8.12 25.36
CA ASP A 396 -30.83 -8.42 26.18
C ASP A 396 -30.82 -9.90 26.60
N ALA A 397 -30.18 -10.19 27.71
CA ALA A 397 -30.02 -11.55 28.22
C ALA A 397 -31.35 -12.25 28.56
N ALA A 398 -32.39 -11.47 28.93
CA ALA A 398 -33.71 -11.99 29.29
C ALA A 398 -34.47 -12.49 28.06
N ASN A 399 -34.37 -11.77 26.94
CA ASN A 399 -35.06 -12.10 25.71
C ASN A 399 -34.18 -12.80 24.69
N LYS A 400 -32.89 -13.02 25.03
CA LYS A 400 -31.89 -13.64 24.12
C LYS A 400 -31.85 -12.95 22.75
N LYS A 401 -31.64 -11.63 22.80
CA LYS A 401 -31.57 -10.78 21.61
C LYS A 401 -30.44 -9.78 21.70
N ILE A 402 -29.88 -9.42 20.57
CA ILE A 402 -29.04 -8.23 20.45
C ILE A 402 -29.90 -7.12 19.87
N LYS A 403 -29.86 -5.96 20.50
CA LYS A 403 -30.62 -4.78 20.12
C LYS A 403 -29.70 -3.58 19.92
N TRP A 404 -30.13 -2.65 19.09
CA TRP A 404 -29.54 -1.33 19.02
C TRP A 404 -30.12 -0.41 20.08
N THR A 405 -29.25 0.27 20.83
CA THR A 405 -29.60 1.31 21.79
C THR A 405 -28.98 2.64 21.37
N THR A 406 -29.63 3.75 21.72
CA THR A 406 -29.05 5.08 21.44
C THR A 406 -27.80 5.31 22.27
N HIS A 407 -26.79 5.87 21.62
CA HIS A 407 -25.54 6.28 22.25
C HIS A 407 -25.39 7.80 22.08
N THR A 408 -25.23 8.51 23.19
CA THR A 408 -24.83 9.92 23.15
C THR A 408 -23.32 9.99 23.25
N HIS A 409 -22.68 10.52 22.21
CA HIS A 409 -21.24 10.63 22.19
C HIS A 409 -20.71 11.70 23.14
N ASP A 410 -19.79 11.29 23.98
CA ASP A 410 -18.93 12.19 24.76
C ASP A 410 -17.60 12.30 24.01
N TRP A 411 -17.53 13.25 23.08
CA TRP A 411 -16.38 13.36 22.18
C TRP A 411 -15.14 13.91 22.86
N GLY A 412 -14.02 13.22 22.76
CA GLY A 412 -12.71 13.73 23.07
C GLY A 412 -12.23 14.81 22.10
N ALA A 413 -11.02 15.30 22.32
CA ALA A 413 -10.39 16.27 21.45
C ALA A 413 -10.08 15.69 20.07
N TRP A 414 -10.08 16.54 19.05
CA TRP A 414 -9.63 16.19 17.72
C TRP A 414 -8.10 15.98 17.66
N THR A 415 -7.66 14.90 17.05
CA THR A 415 -6.25 14.56 16.88
C THR A 415 -5.94 14.45 15.40
N SER A 416 -4.85 15.06 14.96
CA SER A 416 -4.39 14.96 13.56
C SER A 416 -3.98 13.54 13.20
N ASN A 417 -4.38 13.05 12.05
CA ASN A 417 -3.97 11.76 11.49
C ASN A 417 -2.70 11.87 10.64
N GLY A 418 -2.24 13.11 10.32
CA GLY A 418 -1.06 13.35 9.49
C GLY A 418 -1.29 13.21 7.98
N ASP A 419 -2.45 12.76 7.55
CA ASP A 419 -2.85 12.55 6.15
C ASP A 419 -3.75 13.65 5.57
N GLY A 420 -3.94 14.75 6.29
CA GLY A 420 -4.86 15.82 5.94
C GLY A 420 -6.23 15.67 6.57
N THR A 421 -6.42 14.67 7.42
CA THR A 421 -7.63 14.46 8.21
C THR A 421 -7.35 14.57 9.71
N HIS A 422 -8.40 14.69 10.50
CA HIS A 422 -8.32 14.59 11.95
C HIS A 422 -9.46 13.72 12.48
N THR A 423 -9.20 13.02 13.58
CA THR A 423 -10.13 12.08 14.21
C THR A 423 -10.36 12.46 15.66
N ARG A 424 -11.59 12.32 16.14
CA ARG A 424 -11.90 12.30 17.56
C ARG A 424 -12.57 11.00 17.97
N ILE A 425 -12.40 10.64 19.21
CA ILE A 425 -12.85 9.38 19.79
C ILE A 425 -13.89 9.68 20.84
N CYS A 426 -14.96 8.90 20.89
CA CYS A 426 -15.93 8.96 21.96
C CYS A 426 -15.32 8.47 23.28
N LEU A 427 -15.34 9.29 24.34
CA LEU A 427 -14.73 8.95 25.64
C LEU A 427 -15.49 7.85 26.38
N SER A 428 -16.79 7.71 26.11
CA SER A 428 -17.62 6.67 26.70
C SER A 428 -17.60 5.35 25.93
N ASP A 429 -17.17 5.36 24.67
CA ASP A 429 -16.97 4.18 23.82
C ASP A 429 -15.89 4.46 22.76
N THR A 430 -14.68 4.00 23.02
CA THR A 430 -13.51 4.27 22.18
C THR A 430 -13.56 3.61 20.80
N SER A 431 -14.52 2.73 20.54
CA SER A 431 -14.75 2.17 19.21
C SER A 431 -15.45 3.16 18.27
N HIS A 432 -16.14 4.16 18.85
CA HIS A 432 -16.76 5.22 18.07
C HIS A 432 -15.75 6.33 17.76
N THR A 433 -15.47 6.51 16.48
CA THR A 433 -14.58 7.55 15.99
C THR A 433 -15.31 8.41 14.97
N GLU A 434 -14.98 9.68 14.94
CA GLU A 434 -15.41 10.60 13.89
C GLU A 434 -14.19 11.19 13.22
N THR A 435 -14.12 11.08 11.91
CA THR A 435 -13.00 11.59 11.09
C THR A 435 -13.52 12.64 10.13
N ALA A 436 -12.81 13.76 10.03
CA ALA A 436 -13.12 14.84 9.12
C ALA A 436 -11.84 15.39 8.48
N ASP A 437 -12.00 16.09 7.36
CA ASP A 437 -10.89 16.73 6.66
C ASP A 437 -10.37 17.92 7.46
N CYS A 438 -9.06 18.10 7.48
CA CYS A 438 -8.42 19.28 8.04
C CYS A 438 -8.79 20.54 7.26
N SER A 439 -9.05 21.62 7.98
CA SER A 439 -9.46 22.89 7.38
C SER A 439 -8.92 24.10 8.13
N GLY A 440 -8.92 25.25 7.47
CA GLY A 440 -8.40 26.51 8.02
C GLY A 440 -6.88 26.63 7.89
N GLY A 441 -6.34 27.72 8.43
CA GLY A 441 -4.93 28.06 8.24
C GLY A 441 -4.60 28.47 6.79
N THR A 442 -3.37 28.89 6.57
CA THR A 442 -2.89 29.27 5.25
C THR A 442 -1.48 28.70 5.06
N ALA A 443 -1.28 27.93 4.01
CA ALA A 443 0.05 27.46 3.64
C ALA A 443 0.91 28.61 3.12
N THR A 444 2.19 28.55 3.41
CA THR A 444 3.22 29.38 2.77
C THR A 444 4.14 28.49 1.96
N CYS A 445 5.09 29.06 1.25
CA CYS A 445 6.11 28.25 0.58
C CYS A 445 7.12 27.62 1.54
N GLN A 446 7.04 27.89 2.84
CA GLN A 446 7.93 27.37 3.87
C GLN A 446 7.22 26.58 4.97
N SER A 447 5.89 26.67 5.02
CA SER A 447 5.07 25.97 6.00
C SER A 447 3.77 25.52 5.36
N LYS A 448 3.32 24.34 5.72
CA LYS A 448 2.00 23.82 5.35
C LYS A 448 0.91 24.61 6.10
N ALA A 449 -0.33 24.48 5.64
CA ALA A 449 -1.47 24.98 6.40
C ALA A 449 -1.60 24.20 7.72
N VAL A 450 -1.99 24.90 8.78
CA VAL A 450 -2.23 24.29 10.08
C VAL A 450 -3.75 24.23 10.33
N CYS A 451 -4.27 23.04 10.55
CA CYS A 451 -5.68 22.83 10.82
C CYS A 451 -6.12 23.61 12.07
N THR A 452 -7.15 24.44 11.94
CA THR A 452 -7.64 25.27 13.06
C THR A 452 -8.34 24.44 14.15
N ILE A 453 -8.66 23.18 13.87
CA ILE A 453 -9.38 22.29 14.78
C ILE A 453 -8.43 21.41 15.59
N CYS A 454 -7.50 20.72 14.92
CA CYS A 454 -6.60 19.77 15.57
C CYS A 454 -5.16 20.28 15.73
N GLY A 455 -4.81 21.43 15.14
CA GLY A 455 -3.44 21.97 15.15
C GLY A 455 -2.44 21.22 14.28
N GLY A 456 -2.85 20.20 13.53
CA GLY A 456 -1.95 19.43 12.65
C GLY A 456 -1.69 20.15 11.33
N GLU A 457 -0.50 20.00 10.79
CA GLU A 457 -0.16 20.46 9.44
C GLU A 457 -0.85 19.59 8.39
N TYR A 458 -1.29 20.19 7.28
CA TYR A 458 -1.95 19.48 6.19
C TYR A 458 -1.77 20.15 4.84
N GLY A 459 -2.08 19.42 3.76
CA GLY A 459 -1.97 19.92 2.39
C GLY A 459 -0.52 20.11 1.93
N ASP A 460 -0.36 20.85 0.84
CA ASP A 460 0.93 21.14 0.24
C ASP A 460 1.42 22.53 0.63
N PHE A 461 2.71 22.78 0.46
CA PHE A 461 3.26 24.13 0.53
C PHE A 461 2.66 25.01 -0.55
N ALA A 462 2.43 26.28 -0.24
CA ALA A 462 2.01 27.24 -1.25
C ALA A 462 3.13 27.48 -2.28
N SER A 463 2.75 27.77 -3.50
CA SER A 463 3.69 28.12 -4.56
C SER A 463 4.47 29.38 -4.18
N HIS A 464 5.72 29.46 -4.63
CA HIS A 464 6.52 30.66 -4.46
C HIS A 464 5.92 31.86 -5.21
N ASN A 465 5.81 32.98 -4.52
CA ASN A 465 5.38 34.25 -5.11
C ASN A 465 6.61 35.16 -5.25
N PHE A 466 7.14 35.27 -6.46
CA PHE A 466 8.36 36.01 -6.73
C PHE A 466 8.09 37.51 -6.85
N ASP A 467 9.05 38.33 -6.39
CA ASP A 467 8.99 39.78 -6.55
C ASP A 467 9.52 40.23 -7.92
N VAL A 468 8.65 40.23 -8.90
CA VAL A 468 8.97 40.61 -10.28
C VAL A 468 9.27 42.09 -10.46
N SER A 469 9.19 42.90 -9.40
CA SER A 469 9.52 44.33 -9.45
C SER A 469 11.00 44.62 -9.25
N SER A 470 11.76 43.65 -8.77
CA SER A 470 13.19 43.82 -8.46
C SER A 470 13.98 42.52 -8.63
N TRP A 471 15.22 42.65 -9.05
CA TRP A 471 16.16 41.53 -9.11
C TRP A 471 16.77 41.30 -7.72
N GLY A 472 16.21 40.32 -7.00
CA GLY A 472 16.66 39.97 -5.65
C GLY A 472 17.89 39.06 -5.61
N TYR A 473 18.08 38.25 -6.63
CA TYR A 473 19.30 37.46 -6.85
C TYR A 473 20.14 38.07 -7.97
N LYS A 474 21.44 38.23 -7.74
CA LYS A 474 22.41 38.78 -8.70
C LYS A 474 23.72 38.00 -8.50
N GLY A 475 23.89 36.89 -9.20
CA GLY A 475 25.06 36.02 -9.16
C GLY A 475 25.88 36.13 -10.45
N ALA A 476 27.02 35.46 -10.52
CA ALA A 476 27.86 35.45 -11.72
C ALA A 476 27.20 34.72 -12.91
N ASP A 477 26.21 33.87 -12.64
CA ASP A 477 25.42 33.07 -13.59
C ASP A 477 24.21 33.81 -14.16
N GLY A 478 23.83 34.96 -13.53
CA GLY A 478 22.68 35.73 -13.96
C GLY A 478 21.96 36.43 -12.83
N HIS A 479 20.72 36.81 -13.10
CA HIS A 479 19.82 37.45 -12.13
C HIS A 479 18.46 36.75 -12.12
N ALA A 480 17.79 36.78 -10.98
CA ALA A 480 16.49 36.19 -10.77
C ALA A 480 15.66 36.97 -9.74
N HIS A 481 14.35 36.77 -9.78
CA HIS A 481 13.47 37.30 -8.74
C HIS A 481 13.48 36.38 -7.54
N VAL A 482 13.39 36.92 -6.35
CA VAL A 482 13.37 36.17 -5.08
C VAL A 482 11.94 36.12 -4.55
N CYS A 483 11.58 35.03 -3.90
CA CYS A 483 10.28 34.87 -3.27
C CYS A 483 10.02 35.99 -2.25
N LYS A 484 8.80 36.55 -2.26
CA LYS A 484 8.36 37.60 -1.32
C LYS A 484 8.19 37.15 0.11
N THR A 485 8.10 35.81 0.34
CA THR A 485 7.94 35.26 1.67
C THR A 485 9.22 35.47 2.48
N ALA A 486 9.10 36.14 3.61
CA ALA A 486 10.23 36.41 4.51
C ALA A 486 10.98 35.11 4.88
N GLY A 487 12.32 35.15 4.73
CA GLY A 487 13.18 33.97 4.98
C GLY A 487 13.23 32.94 3.85
N CYS A 488 12.43 33.08 2.79
CA CYS A 488 12.49 32.21 1.63
C CYS A 488 13.59 32.69 0.66
N THR A 489 14.52 31.78 0.35
CA THR A 489 15.64 32.08 -0.58
C THR A 489 15.39 31.54 -1.99
N ALA A 490 14.21 30.99 -2.27
CA ALA A 490 13.88 30.49 -3.59
C ALA A 490 13.86 31.60 -4.63
N THR A 491 14.41 31.32 -5.78
CA THR A 491 14.40 32.21 -6.97
C THR A 491 13.57 31.57 -8.06
N ASP A 492 13.07 32.39 -8.96
CA ASP A 492 12.54 31.92 -10.23
C ASP A 492 13.70 31.51 -11.17
N THR A 493 13.44 31.42 -12.44
CA THR A 493 14.46 31.02 -13.41
C THR A 493 15.55 32.09 -13.48
N VAL A 494 16.82 31.69 -13.26
CA VAL A 494 17.97 32.58 -13.43
C VAL A 494 18.11 32.92 -14.92
N ILE A 495 18.09 34.23 -15.21
CA ILE A 495 18.25 34.77 -16.55
C ILE A 495 19.67 35.30 -16.68
N ALA A 496 20.34 34.96 -17.77
CA ALA A 496 21.70 35.45 -18.05
C ALA A 496 21.76 36.98 -18.11
N HIS A 497 22.88 37.55 -17.64
CA HIS A 497 23.09 38.98 -17.70
C HIS A 497 23.07 39.53 -19.13
N ILE A 498 22.40 40.66 -19.35
CA ILE A 498 22.45 41.43 -20.60
C ILE A 498 23.58 42.41 -20.46
N PRO A 499 24.72 42.24 -21.17
CA PRO A 499 25.86 43.09 -21.03
C PRO A 499 25.55 44.51 -21.53
N GLY A 500 25.87 45.50 -20.74
CA GLY A 500 25.93 46.89 -21.15
C GLY A 500 27.19 47.20 -21.97
N PRO A 501 27.53 48.47 -22.15
CA PRO A 501 28.75 48.86 -22.84
C PRO A 501 30.00 48.14 -22.29
N ALA A 502 30.95 47.85 -23.17
CA ALA A 502 32.19 47.18 -22.76
C ALA A 502 32.91 47.97 -21.66
N ALA A 503 33.59 47.29 -20.75
CA ALA A 503 34.35 47.90 -19.68
C ALA A 503 35.41 48.83 -20.28
N THR A 504 35.56 50.03 -19.67
CA THR A 504 36.58 51.00 -19.97
C THR A 504 37.53 51.12 -18.77
N GLU A 505 38.56 51.97 -18.92
CA GLU A 505 39.47 52.28 -17.80
C GLU A 505 38.74 52.92 -16.61
N ASP A 506 37.66 53.67 -16.89
CA ASP A 506 36.91 54.43 -15.90
C ASP A 506 35.60 53.80 -15.47
N ALA A 507 35.14 52.77 -16.18
CA ALA A 507 33.84 52.16 -15.93
C ALA A 507 33.84 50.66 -16.17
N ALA A 508 33.25 49.88 -15.24
CA ALA A 508 32.97 48.46 -15.36
C ALA A 508 31.87 48.22 -16.39
N GLN A 509 31.89 47.06 -17.03
CA GLN A 509 30.73 46.58 -17.78
C GLN A 509 29.71 45.98 -16.82
N ILE A 510 28.55 46.57 -16.79
CA ILE A 510 27.45 46.16 -15.91
C ILE A 510 26.28 45.57 -16.70
N CYS A 511 25.51 44.69 -16.07
CA CYS A 511 24.24 44.23 -16.63
C CYS A 511 23.23 45.38 -16.70
N THR A 512 22.61 45.56 -17.85
CA THR A 512 21.64 46.66 -18.10
C THR A 512 20.36 46.53 -17.27
N GLU A 513 20.01 45.31 -16.87
CA GLU A 513 18.78 45.02 -16.14
C GLU A 513 18.96 45.06 -14.61
N CYS A 514 20.01 44.46 -14.10
CA CYS A 514 20.18 44.29 -12.65
C CYS A 514 21.34 45.05 -12.05
N GLY A 515 22.23 45.66 -12.91
CA GLY A 515 23.41 46.42 -12.47
C GLY A 515 24.55 45.57 -11.92
N TYR A 516 24.53 44.24 -12.10
CA TYR A 516 25.63 43.35 -11.71
C TYR A 516 26.89 43.65 -12.53
N GLU A 517 28.03 43.75 -11.89
CA GLU A 517 29.31 43.99 -12.56
C GLU A 517 29.79 42.70 -13.26
N ILE A 518 29.71 42.70 -14.60
CA ILE A 518 30.09 41.52 -15.42
C ILE A 518 31.60 41.51 -15.67
N VAL A 519 32.15 42.68 -15.99
CA VAL A 519 33.61 42.85 -16.17
C VAL A 519 34.00 44.08 -15.39
N PRO A 520 34.96 44.02 -14.48
CA PRO A 520 35.45 45.20 -13.75
C PRO A 520 36.10 46.20 -14.68
N ALA A 521 36.16 47.45 -14.23
CA ALA A 521 36.87 48.49 -14.98
C ALA A 521 38.32 48.08 -15.25
N LEU A 522 38.78 48.40 -16.45
CA LEU A 522 40.11 48.01 -16.91
C LEU A 522 41.16 48.84 -16.15
N ASN A 523 41.86 48.26 -15.22
CA ASN A 523 42.94 48.93 -14.52
C ASN A 523 44.12 49.18 -15.46
N HIS A 524 44.65 50.42 -15.47
CA HIS A 524 45.94 50.72 -16.09
C HIS A 524 46.89 51.38 -15.07
N GLU A 525 48.17 51.16 -15.25
CA GLU A 525 49.18 51.92 -14.50
C GLU A 525 49.34 53.28 -15.15
N HIS A 526 49.23 54.35 -14.32
CA HIS A 526 49.38 55.73 -14.80
C HIS A 526 50.84 55.98 -15.17
N ASN A 527 51.07 56.21 -16.46
CA ASN A 527 52.35 56.70 -16.98
C ASN A 527 52.28 58.23 -17.01
N TRP A 528 52.59 58.86 -15.89
CA TRP A 528 52.48 60.31 -15.74
C TRP A 528 53.51 61.03 -16.55
N GLY A 529 53.08 61.97 -17.36
CA GLY A 529 53.95 62.95 -18.02
C GLY A 529 54.53 63.95 -17.04
N ALA A 530 55.38 64.85 -17.56
CA ALA A 530 55.99 65.92 -16.78
C ALA A 530 54.95 66.92 -16.22
N TRP A 531 55.22 67.44 -15.05
CA TRP A 531 54.39 68.49 -14.46
C TRP A 531 54.46 69.81 -15.29
N THR A 532 53.31 70.34 -15.67
CA THR A 532 53.19 71.57 -16.42
C THR A 532 52.47 72.61 -15.60
N SER A 533 53.00 73.81 -15.48
CA SER A 533 52.35 74.93 -14.78
C SER A 533 51.04 75.33 -15.44
N ASN A 534 50.02 75.60 -14.67
CA ASN A 534 48.73 76.12 -15.15
C ASN A 534 48.68 77.65 -15.16
N GLY A 535 49.68 78.33 -14.59
CA GLY A 535 49.77 79.80 -14.50
C GLY A 535 48.95 80.41 -13.37
N ASP A 536 48.17 79.63 -12.64
CA ASP A 536 47.25 79.99 -11.56
C ASP A 536 47.78 79.67 -10.16
N GLY A 537 49.05 79.24 -10.06
CA GLY A 537 49.63 78.74 -8.82
C GLY A 537 49.44 77.24 -8.62
N THR A 538 48.97 76.54 -9.62
CA THR A 538 48.89 75.08 -9.67
C THR A 538 49.72 74.46 -10.81
N HIS A 539 50.00 73.24 -10.78
CA HIS A 539 50.59 72.48 -11.87
C HIS A 539 49.85 71.19 -12.10
N THR A 540 49.77 70.70 -13.32
CA THR A 540 49.04 69.50 -13.73
C THR A 540 49.99 68.58 -14.49
N ARG A 541 49.90 67.28 -14.22
CA ARG A 541 50.43 66.26 -15.11
C ARG A 541 49.30 65.35 -15.65
N ILE A 542 49.53 64.87 -16.84
CA ILE A 542 48.57 64.07 -17.57
C ILE A 542 49.13 62.73 -17.78
N CYS A 543 48.29 61.65 -17.62
CA CYS A 543 48.71 60.29 -17.96
C CYS A 543 48.95 60.18 -19.46
N ALA A 544 50.12 59.68 -19.84
CA ALA A 544 50.51 59.52 -21.23
C ALA A 544 49.65 58.48 -22.00
N SER A 545 49.11 57.53 -21.30
CA SER A 545 48.27 56.50 -21.88
C SER A 545 46.80 56.90 -21.94
N ASN A 546 46.33 57.83 -21.10
CA ASN A 546 44.95 58.32 -21.12
C ASN A 546 44.93 59.77 -20.67
N SER A 547 44.71 60.70 -21.65
CA SER A 547 44.74 62.15 -21.44
C SER A 547 43.56 62.67 -20.58
N SER A 548 42.54 61.86 -20.29
CA SER A 548 41.47 62.25 -19.38
C SER A 548 41.92 62.17 -17.91
N HIS A 549 42.90 61.32 -17.60
CA HIS A 549 43.47 61.18 -16.28
C HIS A 549 44.50 62.34 -16.05
N LYS A 550 44.15 63.20 -15.16
CA LYS A 550 44.94 64.38 -14.80
C LYS A 550 45.11 64.44 -13.28
N GLN A 551 46.33 64.77 -12.84
CA GLN A 551 46.61 65.09 -11.47
C GLN A 551 47.02 66.57 -11.38
N THR A 552 46.31 67.34 -10.56
CA THR A 552 46.59 68.81 -10.37
C THR A 552 46.93 69.02 -8.90
N GLU A 553 48.05 69.77 -8.67
CA GLU A 553 48.51 70.05 -7.33
C GLU A 553 48.91 71.53 -7.27
N LYS A 554 48.93 72.04 -6.03
CA LYS A 554 49.37 73.42 -5.83
C LYS A 554 50.89 73.54 -5.96
N CYS A 555 51.37 74.59 -6.59
CA CYS A 555 52.78 74.88 -6.64
C CYS A 555 53.35 75.16 -5.26
N SER A 556 54.53 74.59 -4.98
CA SER A 556 55.23 74.68 -3.69
C SER A 556 56.72 74.71 -3.87
N GLY A 557 57.45 75.13 -2.82
CA GLY A 557 58.89 75.30 -2.80
C GLY A 557 59.33 76.64 -3.35
N GLY A 558 60.60 76.93 -3.28
CA GLY A 558 61.20 78.21 -3.57
C GLY A 558 60.87 79.30 -2.55
N THR A 559 61.52 80.42 -2.64
CA THR A 559 61.27 81.59 -1.79
C THR A 559 61.09 82.81 -2.66
N ALA A 560 60.01 83.56 -2.49
CA ALA A 560 59.80 84.84 -3.17
C ALA A 560 60.75 85.87 -2.56
N THR A 561 61.29 86.77 -3.44
CA THR A 561 62.06 87.94 -3.09
C THR A 561 61.22 89.20 -3.33
N ASP A 562 61.78 90.33 -3.00
CA ASP A 562 61.12 91.62 -3.24
C ASP A 562 60.90 91.93 -4.73
N LYS A 563 61.63 91.28 -5.59
CA LYS A 563 61.52 91.44 -7.04
C LYS A 563 60.99 90.28 -7.82
N ASP A 564 61.13 89.05 -7.26
CA ASP A 564 60.81 87.82 -7.98
C ASP A 564 59.85 86.96 -7.17
N ARG A 565 58.88 86.32 -7.80
CA ARG A 565 57.96 85.33 -7.22
C ARG A 565 58.69 84.05 -6.90
N ALA A 566 58.14 83.31 -5.96
CA ALA A 566 58.65 81.94 -5.65
C ALA A 566 58.63 81.08 -6.91
N ILE A 567 59.65 80.27 -7.10
CA ILE A 567 59.67 79.26 -8.19
C ILE A 567 59.30 77.95 -7.67
N CYS A 568 58.26 77.34 -8.26
CA CYS A 568 57.79 76.01 -7.88
C CYS A 568 58.89 74.98 -8.11
N SER A 569 59.22 74.19 -7.06
CA SER A 569 60.27 73.20 -7.13
C SER A 569 59.95 71.99 -8.02
N ILE A 570 58.68 71.85 -8.46
CA ILE A 570 58.21 70.74 -9.27
C ILE A 570 58.09 71.12 -10.73
N CYS A 571 57.39 72.18 -11.07
CA CYS A 571 57.17 72.57 -12.45
C CYS A 571 58.06 73.75 -12.90
N ASN A 572 58.92 74.27 -12.08
CA ASN A 572 59.88 75.35 -12.35
C ASN A 572 59.28 76.70 -12.80
N ALA A 573 57.99 76.92 -12.56
CA ALA A 573 57.30 78.16 -12.92
C ALA A 573 57.18 79.09 -11.71
N PRO A 574 57.19 80.42 -11.91
CA PRO A 574 56.94 81.39 -10.84
C PRO A 574 55.50 81.35 -10.40
N TYR A 575 55.24 81.41 -9.07
CA TYR A 575 53.91 81.35 -8.47
C TYR A 575 53.85 82.27 -7.23
N GLY A 576 52.62 82.59 -6.81
CA GLY A 576 52.40 83.45 -5.66
C GLY A 576 52.78 84.96 -5.95
N GLU A 577 52.89 85.73 -4.91
CA GLU A 577 53.23 87.17 -4.98
C GLU A 577 54.69 87.40 -4.59
N THR A 578 55.27 88.58 -4.96
CA THR A 578 56.60 88.97 -4.50
C THR A 578 56.52 89.55 -3.09
N ASN A 579 57.62 89.56 -2.31
CA ASN A 579 57.64 90.05 -0.93
C ASN A 579 57.78 91.59 -0.81
N ALA A 580 57.61 92.33 -1.90
CA ALA A 580 57.75 93.84 -1.88
C ALA A 580 56.59 94.47 -1.11
N GLY A 581 56.86 94.87 0.13
CA GLY A 581 56.03 95.83 0.86
C GLY A 581 55.01 95.24 1.88
N SER A 582 55.42 94.40 2.78
CA SER A 582 54.63 94.10 3.97
C SER A 582 55.27 94.71 5.21
N ASN A 583 54.67 95.81 5.66
CA ASN A 583 54.82 96.33 6.98
C ASN A 583 54.17 95.36 7.98
N PRO A 584 54.73 95.02 9.12
CA PRO A 584 54.16 94.07 10.00
C PRO A 584 52.86 94.53 10.61
N ALA A 585 51.75 93.92 10.24
CA ALA A 585 50.48 94.06 10.90
C ALA A 585 50.45 93.30 12.24
N PRO A 586 49.70 93.79 13.24
CA PRO A 586 49.71 93.21 14.56
C PRO A 586 49.12 91.78 14.56
N THR A 587 49.72 90.96 15.41
CA THR A 587 49.34 89.56 15.64
C THR A 587 47.84 89.42 15.89
N PRO A 588 47.08 88.70 15.11
CA PRO A 588 45.68 88.36 15.45
C PRO A 588 45.67 87.32 16.56
N THR A 589 44.83 87.56 17.55
CA THR A 589 44.39 86.65 18.62
C THR A 589 43.92 85.34 18.03
N PRO A 590 44.23 84.22 18.63
CA PRO A 590 43.80 82.87 18.10
C PRO A 590 42.28 82.78 18.12
N THR A 591 41.70 82.51 16.96
CA THR A 591 40.30 82.16 16.80
C THR A 591 40.10 80.78 17.37
N PRO A 592 39.10 80.48 18.21
CA PRO A 592 38.86 79.16 18.77
C PRO A 592 38.51 78.14 17.66
N GLU A 593 39.07 77.04 17.80
CA GLU A 593 38.88 75.77 17.03
C GLU A 593 37.36 75.44 16.92
N PRO A 594 36.79 75.11 15.75
CA PRO A 594 35.43 74.76 15.65
C PRO A 594 35.21 73.43 16.37
N THR A 595 34.30 73.41 17.34
CA THR A 595 33.79 72.27 18.07
C THR A 595 33.30 71.17 17.08
N PRO A 596 33.68 69.91 17.24
CA PRO A 596 33.21 68.85 16.37
C PRO A 596 31.71 68.66 16.49
N THR A 597 31.05 68.61 15.35
CA THR A 597 29.63 68.34 15.22
C THR A 597 29.30 66.97 15.89
N PRO A 598 28.32 66.87 16.80
CA PRO A 598 27.96 65.65 17.44
C PRO A 598 27.42 64.60 16.46
N THR A 599 27.99 63.43 16.52
CA THR A 599 27.49 62.21 15.86
C THR A 599 26.07 61.93 16.34
N PRO A 600 25.11 61.58 15.48
CA PRO A 600 23.76 61.27 15.92
C PRO A 600 23.77 60.02 16.79
N ASN A 601 23.17 60.15 17.95
CA ASN A 601 22.96 59.10 18.95
C ASN A 601 22.05 57.99 18.34
N PRO A 602 22.36 56.68 18.55
CA PRO A 602 21.45 55.64 18.14
C PRO A 602 20.14 55.68 18.95
N ALA A 603 19.06 55.37 18.28
CA ALA A 603 17.73 55.33 18.86
C ALA A 603 17.65 54.36 20.05
N PRO A 604 16.84 54.63 21.06
CA PRO A 604 16.74 53.75 22.24
C PRO A 604 16.10 52.39 21.90
N GLU A 605 16.74 51.34 22.35
CA GLU A 605 16.27 49.98 22.39
C GLU A 605 14.97 49.92 23.24
N ALA A 606 13.91 49.35 22.67
CA ALA A 606 12.67 49.10 23.39
C ALA A 606 12.89 48.05 24.48
N THR A 607 12.84 48.48 25.73
CA THR A 607 12.85 47.58 26.91
C THR A 607 11.54 46.79 26.97
N THR A 608 11.64 45.48 26.85
CA THR A 608 10.58 44.53 27.22
C THR A 608 10.31 44.65 28.73
N PRO A 609 9.04 44.69 29.14
CA PRO A 609 8.71 44.68 30.56
C PRO A 609 8.96 43.31 31.18
N THR A 610 9.73 43.25 32.24
CA THR A 610 9.92 42.12 33.13
C THR A 610 8.58 41.83 33.86
N PRO A 611 8.08 40.61 33.96
CA PRO A 611 6.93 40.28 34.78
C PRO A 611 7.26 40.34 36.26
N ASP A 612 6.35 40.98 37.04
CA ASP A 612 6.37 41.11 38.48
C ASP A 612 6.36 39.76 39.19
N PRO A 613 7.02 39.62 40.35
CA PRO A 613 7.04 38.38 41.13
C PRO A 613 5.75 38.21 41.94
N ALA A 614 5.18 37.00 41.87
CA ALA A 614 4.04 36.58 42.62
C ALA A 614 4.30 36.61 44.15
N PRO A 615 3.30 36.88 45.00
CA PRO A 615 3.48 37.01 46.42
C PRO A 615 3.70 35.66 47.11
N ALA A 616 4.64 35.67 48.04
CA ALA A 616 4.96 34.55 48.92
C ALA A 616 3.78 34.23 49.86
N THR A 617 3.33 33.00 49.85
CA THR A 617 2.47 32.43 50.90
C THR A 617 3.32 31.55 51.85
N SER A 618 3.14 31.89 53.10
CA SER A 618 3.80 31.34 54.26
C SER A 618 3.59 29.83 54.49
N THR A 619 4.66 29.15 54.82
CA THR A 619 4.73 27.80 55.38
C THR A 619 4.23 27.76 56.84
N PRO A 620 3.52 26.74 57.29
CA PRO A 620 3.61 26.27 58.65
C PRO A 620 4.40 24.95 58.76
N ALA A 621 5.08 24.85 59.88
CA ALA A 621 6.09 23.92 60.22
C ALA A 621 5.72 22.44 60.35
N ALA A 622 6.72 21.62 60.26
CA ALA A 622 6.85 20.19 60.36
C ALA A 622 6.13 19.52 61.55
N SER A 623 5.59 18.31 61.25
CA SER A 623 5.49 17.22 62.21
C SER A 623 6.08 15.97 61.59
N THR A 624 7.11 15.48 62.22
CA THR A 624 7.82 14.24 61.94
C THR A 624 6.96 13.03 62.27
N THR A 625 6.64 12.17 61.29
CA THR A 625 6.36 10.76 61.50
C THR A 625 7.09 9.93 60.45
N THR A 626 7.97 9.12 60.95
CA THR A 626 8.72 8.10 60.25
C THR A 626 7.75 7.10 59.61
N ALA A 627 7.80 6.96 58.25
CA ALA A 627 7.23 5.85 57.51
C ALA A 627 8.33 4.97 56.92
N PRO A 628 8.13 3.67 56.86
CA PRO A 628 9.18 2.72 56.43
C PRO A 628 9.46 2.81 54.95
N ALA A 629 10.69 2.50 54.57
CA ALA A 629 11.20 2.47 53.21
C ALA A 629 10.30 1.62 52.28
N SER A 630 9.71 2.28 51.29
CA SER A 630 9.10 1.62 50.15
C SER A 630 10.20 1.22 49.19
N SER A 631 10.29 -0.08 48.95
CA SER A 631 11.15 -0.65 47.92
C SER A 631 10.81 -0.03 46.56
N ALA A 632 11.84 0.44 45.87
CA ALA A 632 11.74 0.83 44.47
C ALA A 632 11.19 -0.35 43.68
N ALA A 633 10.07 -0.16 43.00
CA ALA A 633 9.56 -1.14 42.03
C ALA A 633 10.60 -1.29 40.92
N ALA A 634 11.13 -2.50 40.78
CA ALA A 634 11.97 -2.85 39.64
C ALA A 634 11.18 -2.58 38.34
N ALA A 635 11.83 -1.98 37.34
CA ALA A 635 11.28 -1.92 36.01
C ALA A 635 10.88 -3.32 35.54
N PRO A 636 9.79 -3.50 34.78
CA PRO A 636 9.38 -4.83 34.30
C PRO A 636 10.54 -5.43 33.49
N ALA A 637 10.87 -6.69 33.79
CA ALA A 637 11.92 -7.42 33.08
C ALA A 637 11.57 -7.46 31.58
N GLN A 638 12.46 -6.96 30.76
CA GLN A 638 12.34 -6.97 29.32
C GLN A 638 12.35 -8.43 28.84
N VAL A 639 11.32 -8.84 28.08
CA VAL A 639 11.25 -10.18 27.49
C VAL A 639 12.23 -10.26 26.34
N THR A 640 13.05 -11.32 26.30
CA THR A 640 13.92 -11.58 25.15
C THR A 640 13.17 -12.44 24.17
N TYR A 641 13.07 -11.97 22.93
CA TYR A 641 12.48 -12.69 21.81
C TYR A 641 13.57 -13.19 20.88
N ASP A 642 13.30 -14.28 20.15
CA ASP A 642 14.21 -14.88 19.18
C ASP A 642 13.75 -14.64 17.75
N ILE A 643 14.69 -14.61 16.81
CA ILE A 643 14.38 -14.76 15.37
C ILE A 643 14.32 -16.24 15.07
N LEU A 644 13.13 -16.70 14.68
CA LEU A 644 12.85 -18.11 14.45
C LEU A 644 13.21 -18.55 13.03
N ASP A 645 13.10 -17.61 12.05
CA ASP A 645 13.33 -17.90 10.64
C ASP A 645 13.76 -16.63 9.90
N GLY A 646 14.50 -16.80 8.80
CA GLY A 646 14.98 -15.68 7.98
C GLY A 646 16.21 -14.92 8.53
N ALA A 647 16.83 -15.36 9.63
CA ALA A 647 18.06 -14.78 10.13
C ALA A 647 19.19 -14.92 9.10
N GLY A 648 19.89 -13.80 8.77
CA GLY A 648 20.98 -13.81 7.79
C GLY A 648 20.53 -14.06 6.34
N SER A 649 19.26 -14.00 6.03
CA SER A 649 18.72 -14.16 4.66
C SER A 649 19.32 -13.16 3.69
N SER A 650 19.37 -13.54 2.41
CA SER A 650 19.86 -12.67 1.33
C SER A 650 18.77 -12.45 0.29
N TRP A 651 18.65 -11.21 -0.18
CA TRP A 651 17.82 -10.83 -1.31
C TRP A 651 18.69 -10.20 -2.39
N THR A 652 18.45 -10.55 -3.67
CA THR A 652 19.26 -10.04 -4.80
C THR A 652 18.59 -8.81 -5.40
N GLN A 653 19.35 -7.72 -5.60
CA GLN A 653 18.85 -6.49 -6.21
C GLN A 653 18.23 -6.73 -7.58
N ASN A 654 17.20 -5.94 -7.90
CA ASN A 654 16.44 -6.00 -9.15
C ASN A 654 15.73 -7.34 -9.41
N THR A 655 15.42 -8.09 -8.34
CA THR A 655 14.47 -9.22 -8.41
C THR A 655 13.11 -8.78 -7.89
N ASP A 656 12.05 -9.52 -8.23
CA ASP A 656 10.69 -9.29 -7.75
C ASP A 656 10.33 -10.17 -6.54
N GLY A 657 11.32 -10.86 -5.96
CA GLY A 657 11.17 -11.66 -4.76
C GLY A 657 10.97 -10.81 -3.51
N SER A 658 10.22 -11.29 -2.55
CA SER A 658 10.09 -10.72 -1.22
C SER A 658 11.09 -11.36 -0.25
N LEU A 659 11.39 -10.69 0.88
CA LEU A 659 12.19 -11.21 1.97
C LEU A 659 11.32 -11.33 3.22
N ALA A 660 11.26 -12.53 3.83
CA ALA A 660 10.50 -12.78 5.03
C ALA A 660 11.41 -13.10 6.22
N ILE A 661 11.11 -12.51 7.38
CA ILE A 661 11.81 -12.76 8.65
C ILE A 661 10.76 -12.97 9.74
N ARG A 662 10.93 -14.02 10.57
CA ARG A 662 9.99 -14.43 11.59
C ARG A 662 10.57 -14.29 13.00
N GLY A 663 9.88 -13.54 13.85
CA GLY A 663 10.20 -13.42 15.28
C GLY A 663 9.27 -14.28 16.15
N SER A 664 9.74 -14.66 17.35
CA SER A 664 8.99 -15.52 18.28
C SER A 664 7.89 -14.82 19.07
N GLY A 665 7.83 -13.46 19.02
CA GLY A 665 6.83 -12.71 19.74
C GLY A 665 5.46 -12.77 19.08
N GLU A 666 4.41 -12.65 19.90
CA GLU A 666 3.02 -12.64 19.44
C GLU A 666 2.72 -11.39 18.62
N ILE A 667 1.99 -11.54 17.52
CA ILE A 667 1.59 -10.44 16.63
C ILE A 667 0.79 -9.35 17.37
N SER A 668 -0.01 -9.73 18.36
CA SER A 668 -0.80 -8.82 19.20
C SER A 668 0.04 -7.80 19.98
N LYS A 669 1.30 -8.13 20.24
CA LYS A 669 2.26 -7.27 20.95
C LYS A 669 3.17 -6.50 19.98
N PHE A 670 3.15 -6.83 18.69
CA PHE A 670 4.00 -6.20 17.68
C PHE A 670 3.78 -4.70 17.61
N ARG A 671 4.87 -3.92 17.45
CA ARG A 671 4.87 -2.47 17.35
C ARG A 671 5.42 -1.97 16.04
N GLU A 672 6.65 -2.33 15.73
CA GLU A 672 7.36 -1.79 14.57
C GLU A 672 8.50 -2.69 14.11
N VAL A 673 8.92 -2.46 12.88
CA VAL A 673 10.14 -3.01 12.29
C VAL A 673 11.15 -1.89 12.13
N LYS A 674 12.42 -2.15 12.46
CA LYS A 674 13.51 -1.25 12.12
C LYS A 674 14.52 -1.93 11.21
N VAL A 675 15.01 -1.18 10.24
CA VAL A 675 16.14 -1.55 9.38
C VAL A 675 17.21 -0.46 9.52
N ASP A 676 18.42 -0.85 9.83
CA ASP A 676 19.54 0.05 10.12
C ASP A 676 19.22 1.10 11.20
N GLY A 677 18.42 0.69 12.19
CA GLY A 677 17.98 1.53 13.30
C GLY A 677 16.86 2.51 12.96
N VAL A 678 16.37 2.53 11.72
CA VAL A 678 15.27 3.38 11.24
C VAL A 678 13.98 2.58 11.18
N THR A 679 12.90 3.11 11.76
CA THR A 679 11.56 2.51 11.67
C THR A 679 11.10 2.47 10.23
N VAL A 680 10.70 1.29 9.76
CA VAL A 680 10.20 1.06 8.41
C VAL A 680 8.71 1.37 8.36
N ASP A 681 8.29 2.17 7.40
CA ASP A 681 6.87 2.47 7.18
C ASP A 681 6.08 1.16 6.91
N PRO A 682 4.96 0.92 7.61
CA PRO A 682 4.12 -0.27 7.42
C PRO A 682 3.65 -0.52 5.98
N VAL A 683 3.62 0.50 5.13
CA VAL A 683 3.33 0.36 3.70
C VAL A 683 4.33 -0.55 2.97
N ASN A 684 5.57 -0.68 3.51
CA ASN A 684 6.69 -1.36 2.88
C ASN A 684 6.83 -2.85 3.23
N TYR A 685 5.98 -3.36 4.14
CA TYR A 685 5.98 -4.76 4.53
C TYR A 685 4.56 -5.25 4.83
N THR A 686 4.39 -6.55 4.96
CA THR A 686 3.19 -7.17 5.51
C THR A 686 3.54 -7.92 6.78
N VAL A 687 2.61 -7.93 7.74
CA VAL A 687 2.73 -8.71 8.98
C VAL A 687 1.72 -9.84 8.91
N THR A 688 2.15 -11.07 9.13
CA THR A 688 1.26 -12.24 9.14
C THR A 688 1.40 -13.04 10.41
N GLU A 689 0.32 -13.75 10.79
CA GLU A 689 0.24 -14.61 11.98
C GLU A 689 1.09 -15.88 11.85
N GLY A 690 1.39 -16.48 12.98
CA GLY A 690 2.27 -17.64 13.12
C GLY A 690 3.55 -17.29 13.89
N SER A 691 3.43 -16.58 15.04
CA SER A 691 4.40 -15.65 15.58
C SER A 691 4.46 -14.38 14.67
N THR A 692 5.28 -13.39 14.91
CA THR A 692 5.31 -12.21 14.04
C THR A 692 6.17 -12.48 12.80
N ILE A 693 5.55 -12.58 11.61
CA ILE A 693 6.27 -12.75 10.34
C ILE A 693 6.20 -11.43 9.57
N ILE A 694 7.35 -10.85 9.29
CA ILE A 694 7.48 -9.65 8.46
C ILE A 694 7.93 -10.05 7.07
N THR A 695 7.16 -9.67 6.05
CA THR A 695 7.52 -9.86 4.64
C THR A 695 7.67 -8.51 3.97
N PHE A 696 8.91 -8.14 3.64
CA PHE A 696 9.22 -6.91 2.93
C PHE A 696 8.77 -6.96 1.47
N LYS A 697 8.22 -5.86 0.99
CA LYS A 697 7.87 -5.69 -0.42
C LYS A 697 9.12 -5.48 -1.28
N PRO A 698 9.14 -5.99 -2.53
CA PRO A 698 10.29 -5.82 -3.43
C PRO A 698 10.67 -4.36 -3.68
N GLU A 699 9.70 -3.44 -3.72
CA GLU A 699 9.92 -2.01 -3.92
C GLU A 699 10.75 -1.39 -2.80
N TYR A 700 10.50 -1.80 -1.56
CA TYR A 700 11.29 -1.36 -0.40
C TYR A 700 12.71 -1.96 -0.46
N LEU A 701 12.84 -3.24 -0.73
CA LEU A 701 14.15 -3.90 -0.82
C LEU A 701 15.01 -3.29 -1.95
N LYS A 702 14.39 -2.86 -3.06
CA LYS A 702 15.05 -2.12 -4.16
C LYS A 702 15.56 -0.75 -3.74
N SER A 703 15.00 -0.14 -2.70
CA SER A 703 15.43 1.16 -2.19
C SER A 703 16.65 1.08 -1.25
N LEU A 704 16.99 -0.12 -0.77
CA LEU A 704 18.16 -0.34 0.09
C LEU A 704 19.44 -0.45 -0.73
N SER A 705 20.56 -0.02 -0.14
CA SER A 705 21.89 -0.20 -0.73
C SER A 705 22.27 -1.69 -0.78
N ALA A 706 23.18 -2.08 -1.67
CA ALA A 706 23.77 -3.40 -1.56
C ALA A 706 24.65 -3.47 -0.29
N GLY A 707 24.56 -4.57 0.44
CA GLY A 707 25.29 -4.77 1.69
C GLY A 707 24.48 -5.51 2.76
N ASN A 708 25.03 -5.53 3.96
CA ASN A 708 24.39 -6.13 5.13
C ASN A 708 23.60 -5.05 5.89
N HIS A 709 22.34 -5.33 6.17
CA HIS A 709 21.42 -4.46 6.88
C HIS A 709 21.06 -5.06 8.22
N SER A 710 21.04 -4.25 9.28
CA SER A 710 20.50 -4.68 10.57
C SER A 710 18.97 -4.68 10.54
N PHE A 711 18.38 -5.65 11.20
CA PHE A 711 16.94 -5.82 11.32
C PHE A 711 16.54 -5.99 12.77
N GLU A 712 15.54 -5.25 13.24
CA GLU A 712 14.99 -5.36 14.58
C GLU A 712 13.46 -5.42 14.54
N LEU A 713 12.90 -6.41 15.22
CA LEU A 713 11.48 -6.51 15.56
C LEU A 713 11.25 -5.97 16.96
N VAL A 714 10.26 -5.10 17.12
CA VAL A 714 9.92 -4.47 18.40
C VAL A 714 8.49 -4.88 18.80
N TRP A 715 8.35 -5.41 20.00
CA TRP A 715 7.07 -5.68 20.66
C TRP A 715 6.91 -4.78 21.90
N THR A 716 5.73 -4.76 22.49
CA THR A 716 5.42 -3.93 23.66
C THR A 716 6.29 -4.23 24.87
N ASP A 717 6.86 -5.41 24.97
CA ASP A 717 7.58 -5.96 26.13
C ASP A 717 8.98 -6.48 25.82
N GLY A 718 9.46 -6.37 24.55
CA GLY A 718 10.80 -6.81 24.18
C GLY A 718 11.12 -6.63 22.72
N THR A 719 12.34 -7.03 22.33
CA THR A 719 12.82 -6.94 20.94
C THR A 719 13.54 -8.22 20.52
N ALA A 720 13.64 -8.44 19.19
CA ALA A 720 14.53 -9.43 18.58
C ALA A 720 15.24 -8.81 17.39
N ALA A 721 16.54 -9.09 17.23
CA ALA A 721 17.34 -8.52 16.16
C ALA A 721 18.13 -9.57 15.39
N THR A 722 18.34 -9.29 14.11
CA THR A 722 19.20 -10.07 13.22
C THR A 722 19.75 -9.17 12.11
N ASN A 723 20.37 -9.75 11.08
CA ASN A 723 20.78 -9.06 9.88
C ASN A 723 20.19 -9.77 8.65
N PHE A 724 20.11 -9.07 7.53
CA PHE A 724 19.89 -9.64 6.20
C PHE A 724 20.80 -8.94 5.18
N THR A 725 21.01 -9.57 4.02
CA THR A 725 21.91 -9.04 3.00
C THR A 725 21.13 -8.67 1.73
N VAL A 726 21.37 -7.47 1.21
CA VAL A 726 20.99 -7.09 -0.15
C VAL A 726 22.18 -7.36 -1.08
N ALA A 727 22.12 -8.42 -1.84
CA ALA A 727 23.19 -8.83 -2.76
C ALA A 727 23.12 -8.06 -4.07
N GLU A 728 24.27 -7.65 -4.62
CA GLU A 728 24.31 -7.07 -5.96
C GLU A 728 23.92 -8.11 -7.02
N ASN A 729 23.16 -7.68 -8.03
CA ASN A 729 22.86 -8.53 -9.18
C ASN A 729 24.06 -8.52 -10.15
N THR A 730 24.95 -9.49 -10.03
CA THR A 730 26.17 -9.60 -10.86
C THR A 730 25.92 -10.06 -12.30
N ASP A 731 24.70 -10.46 -12.64
CA ASP A 731 24.38 -10.90 -14.02
C ASP A 731 24.25 -9.76 -15.03
N GLN A 732 24.33 -8.49 -14.61
CA GLN A 732 24.34 -7.33 -15.49
C GLN A 732 25.76 -6.88 -15.92
N SER A 733 26.84 -7.46 -15.36
CA SER A 733 28.22 -7.03 -15.67
C SER A 733 28.92 -7.75 -16.82
N ALA A 734 28.26 -8.67 -17.52
CA ALA A 734 28.84 -9.41 -18.63
C ALA A 734 28.07 -9.23 -19.94
N LYS A 735 27.88 -8.00 -20.42
CA LYS A 735 27.71 -7.65 -21.84
C LYS A 735 27.78 -6.15 -22.06
N SER A 736 28.98 -5.60 -22.08
CA SER A 736 29.24 -4.41 -22.89
C SER A 736 29.47 -4.87 -24.35
N PRO A 737 28.60 -4.53 -25.30
CA PRO A 737 28.97 -4.57 -26.69
C PRO A 737 29.82 -3.33 -26.95
N LYS A 738 31.00 -3.57 -27.51
CA LYS A 738 31.83 -2.54 -28.14
C LYS A 738 31.03 -1.80 -29.21
N THR A 739 31.12 -0.49 -29.11
CA THR A 739 31.14 0.53 -30.18
C THR A 739 30.32 0.31 -31.45
N GLY A 740 29.39 1.27 -31.61
CA GLY A 740 29.17 1.95 -32.89
C GLY A 740 28.34 1.20 -33.89
N GLU A 741 27.05 1.54 -33.86
CA GLU A 741 26.34 1.86 -35.10
C GLU A 741 25.04 2.59 -34.69
N ASP A 742 24.87 3.77 -35.27
CA ASP A 742 23.70 4.62 -35.14
C ASP A 742 22.44 3.87 -35.55
N PHE A 743 21.58 3.50 -34.59
CA PHE A 743 20.23 3.06 -34.90
C PHE A 743 19.37 4.30 -35.13
N SER A 744 19.22 4.64 -36.39
CA SER A 744 18.42 5.75 -36.90
C SER A 744 16.99 5.66 -36.41
N MET A 745 16.52 6.75 -35.74
CA MET A 745 15.12 6.98 -35.36
C MET A 745 14.13 6.93 -36.53
N ALA A 746 14.60 6.78 -37.75
CA ALA A 746 13.78 6.64 -38.96
C ALA A 746 13.09 5.27 -39.08
N LEU A 747 13.58 4.21 -38.40
CA LEU A 747 12.96 2.87 -38.49
C LEU A 747 11.73 2.73 -37.60
N CYS A 748 11.68 3.42 -36.44
CA CYS A 748 10.50 3.41 -35.57
C CYS A 748 9.32 4.22 -36.15
N THR A 749 9.59 5.28 -36.90
CA THR A 749 8.53 6.05 -37.58
C THR A 749 7.98 5.31 -38.80
N ALA A 750 8.78 4.48 -39.46
CA ALA A 750 8.31 3.67 -40.60
C ALA A 750 7.36 2.53 -40.14
N LEU A 751 7.62 1.89 -39.02
CA LEU A 751 6.74 0.84 -38.45
C LEU A 751 5.40 1.40 -37.93
N LEU A 752 5.38 2.61 -37.36
CA LEU A 752 4.16 3.29 -36.94
C LEU A 752 3.28 3.75 -38.14
N MET A 753 3.88 4.13 -39.26
CA MET A 753 3.15 4.53 -40.48
C MET A 753 2.55 3.35 -41.22
N VAL A 754 3.16 2.16 -41.14
CA VAL A 754 2.61 0.94 -41.77
C VAL A 754 1.42 0.42 -40.96
N SER A 755 1.39 0.56 -39.65
CA SER A 755 0.25 0.16 -38.81
C SER A 755 -0.96 1.08 -38.99
N CYS A 756 -0.76 2.38 -39.20
CA CYS A 756 -1.84 3.33 -39.49
C CYS A 756 -2.43 3.17 -40.89
N ALA A 757 -1.64 2.77 -41.89
CA ALA A 757 -2.13 2.49 -43.23
C ALA A 757 -2.96 1.19 -43.30
N GLY A 758 -2.64 0.18 -42.47
CA GLY A 758 -3.41 -1.05 -42.34
C GLY A 758 -4.82 -0.85 -41.77
N LEU A 759 -4.97 0.04 -40.79
CA LEU A 759 -6.26 0.37 -40.17
C LEU A 759 -7.17 1.21 -41.08
N ALA A 760 -6.61 2.11 -41.90
CA ALA A 760 -7.37 2.88 -42.88
C ALA A 760 -7.88 2.00 -44.04
N GLY A 761 -7.15 0.96 -44.46
CA GLY A 761 -7.55 0.01 -45.49
C GLY A 761 -8.73 -0.90 -45.10
N MET A 762 -8.88 -1.22 -43.82
CA MET A 762 -10.03 -2.03 -43.32
C MET A 762 -11.33 -1.23 -43.22
N PHE A 763 -11.28 0.07 -42.97
CA PHE A 763 -12.48 0.92 -42.90
C PHE A 763 -13.09 1.23 -44.29
N VAL A 764 -12.27 1.26 -45.34
CA VAL A 764 -12.77 1.52 -46.71
C VAL A 764 -13.43 0.27 -47.31
N ARG A 765 -13.03 -0.95 -46.92
CA ARG A 765 -13.61 -2.19 -47.43
C ARG A 765 -15.00 -2.54 -46.83
N ARG A 766 -15.34 -1.98 -45.65
CA ARG A 766 -16.63 -2.22 -44.98
C ARG A 766 -17.78 -1.31 -45.49
N LYS A 767 -17.47 -0.27 -46.25
CA LYS A 767 -18.51 0.65 -46.81
C LYS A 767 -18.98 0.33 -48.25
N LYS A 768 -18.43 -0.74 -48.88
CA LYS A 768 -18.85 -1.17 -50.24
C LYS A 768 -19.66 -2.46 -50.29
N GLY A 769 -20.03 -3.04 -49.13
CA GLY A 769 -20.79 -4.30 -49.05
C GLY A 769 -22.27 -4.18 -48.69
N SER A 770 -22.84 -2.97 -48.66
CA SER A 770 -24.26 -2.76 -48.28
C SER A 770 -25.01 -1.95 -49.34
N LEU A 771 -24.99 -2.41 -50.59
CA LEU A 771 -25.91 -2.00 -51.64
C LEU A 771 -25.90 -3.07 -52.76
N ARG A 772 -26.59 -4.16 -52.46
CA ARG A 772 -27.35 -4.98 -53.44
C ARG A 772 -28.27 -5.93 -52.68
#